data_f2cded4ceb23ef12e66e9d6635d43f59
#
_entry.id   f2cded4ceb23ef12e66e9d6635d43f59
#
_cell.length_a   1.000
_cell.length_b   1.000
_cell.length_c   1.000
_cell.angle_alpha   90.00
_cell.angle_beta   90.00
_cell.angle_gamma   90.00
#
_symmetry.space_group_name_H-M   'P 1'
#
loop_
_entity.id
_entity.type
_entity.pdbx_description
1 polymer ?
#
loop_
_entity_poly.entity_id
_entity_poly.type
_entity_poly.pdbx_seq_one_letter_code
_entity_poly.pdbx_strand_id
1 'polypeptide(L)'
;MSLPSRTAMRSSCLSLAVLAALSCPVTAFAGDPPSDDADPQVATLGKVEVRAEKNGVEAERALTPGGVTVVDGETFEQRAVTNMADALRYVPGVFTQSGTGGDAIFISSRGSNLDATNYDSNGITLFQDGLPVTTADGNNHNRFLDPLAARHAVIARGANALTYGASNLGGAIDFLSPTARNSPTMQLFLGGGSHGQVAARLTAGGVSGNLDGLVTLDSLQRDGYRAHSRQDRMGLYANAGWQASDDLDLRVFATHVDSDEELAGPLTRAQFEQDPYQAQSSAISGNFQLNVKTDRLAVKGTWSPDAGNRLEFGLSYEDQDLYHPIVDKVMVDFDGPGPMPPVEVFSLLKNTDQRTWGGMLRYNARLGDHDVLAGLNVANTHESGGLFRNDGGQRNGLRTIVDNRSDSVEVFVVDRWTIAPAWTLVYGAQGVFTGRDVRNTDVASGVLRHPKDDYASLNPRIGVIRVLTPTSEAFASVSRLYEAPTTFELQDDVRGGDATLDAMHGSVAEIGLRGASNGPADATRWHWDASLYYAAIRDEILSIDNVAAPGTSLSTNVDRTVHAGIEALVGAAIPLGGGYRIEPLLSATYNAFSFDDDAVYADNRLPAAPRHAIRGEVMVRNDKGFFAGPTFDVVGARYADFSNTYRVAAYELLGLRVGFERERWEVFGEVRNLLDREYVGVFSVLDRASAGSAILQAGEPRSVYAGLRLRF
;
A
#
# COMPACT_ATOMS: atom_id res chain seq x y z
N MET A 1 -29.27 -33.06 8.95
CA MET A 1 -28.00 -33.42 8.34
C MET A 1 -27.42 -32.11 7.77
N SER A 2 -26.57 -31.46 8.52
CA SER A 2 -25.92 -30.22 8.13
C SER A 2 -24.77 -30.57 7.19
N LEU A 3 -24.76 -29.98 5.99
CA LEU A 3 -23.61 -30.04 5.10
C LEU A 3 -22.42 -29.30 5.79
N PRO A 4 -21.19 -29.81 5.71
CA PRO A 4 -20.01 -29.13 6.24
C PRO A 4 -19.84 -27.80 5.49
N SER A 5 -19.45 -26.75 6.22
CA SER A 5 -19.20 -25.42 5.66
C SER A 5 -18.19 -25.51 4.51
N ARG A 6 -18.41 -24.75 3.45
CA ARG A 6 -17.52 -24.70 2.26
C ARG A 6 -16.05 -24.39 2.58
N THR A 7 -15.80 -23.72 3.71
CA THR A 7 -14.48 -23.33 4.22
C THR A 7 -13.60 -24.55 4.60
N ALA A 8 -14.16 -25.57 5.24
CA ALA A 8 -13.40 -26.77 5.63
C ALA A 8 -12.93 -27.61 4.42
N MET A 9 -13.61 -27.49 3.28
CA MET A 9 -13.28 -28.26 2.09
C MET A 9 -12.16 -27.61 1.25
N ARG A 10 -12.00 -26.26 1.32
CA ARG A 10 -10.95 -25.53 0.58
C ARG A 10 -9.57 -25.66 1.21
N SER A 11 -9.45 -25.59 2.54
CA SER A 11 -8.18 -25.75 3.27
C SER A 11 -7.57 -27.15 3.06
N SER A 12 -8.41 -28.19 2.95
CA SER A 12 -7.96 -29.56 2.72
C SER A 12 -7.39 -29.78 1.31
N CYS A 13 -7.88 -29.03 0.30
CA CYS A 13 -7.39 -29.20 -1.07
C CYS A 13 -6.01 -28.58 -1.30
N LEU A 14 -5.69 -27.46 -0.65
CA LEU A 14 -4.39 -26.81 -0.83
C LEU A 14 -3.29 -27.50 -0.04
N SER A 15 -3.58 -27.95 1.18
CA SER A 15 -2.66 -28.81 1.95
C SER A 15 -2.33 -30.10 1.19
N LEU A 16 -3.29 -30.68 0.46
CA LEU A 16 -3.06 -31.81 -0.41
C LEU A 16 -2.27 -31.42 -1.69
N ALA A 17 -2.50 -30.23 -2.26
CA ALA A 17 -1.79 -29.78 -3.45
C ALA A 17 -0.30 -29.46 -3.16
N VAL A 18 0.00 -28.87 -2.00
CA VAL A 18 1.38 -28.66 -1.55
C VAL A 18 2.09 -29.98 -1.22
N LEU A 19 1.40 -30.93 -0.58
CA LEU A 19 1.92 -32.28 -0.35
C LEU A 19 2.06 -33.09 -1.67
N ALA A 20 1.15 -32.91 -2.64
CA ALA A 20 1.25 -33.53 -3.95
C ALA A 20 2.37 -32.94 -4.82
N ALA A 21 2.64 -31.64 -4.70
CA ALA A 21 3.79 -30.99 -5.35
C ALA A 21 5.14 -31.47 -4.76
N LEU A 22 5.16 -31.83 -3.48
CA LEU A 22 6.33 -32.42 -2.83
C LEU A 22 6.52 -33.91 -3.13
N SER A 23 5.47 -34.60 -3.61
CA SER A 23 5.50 -36.06 -3.92
C SER A 23 5.60 -36.37 -5.42
N CYS A 24 5.48 -35.39 -6.31
CA CYS A 24 5.85 -35.59 -7.70
C CYS A 24 7.37 -35.82 -7.80
N PRO A 25 7.85 -36.92 -8.36
CA PRO A 25 9.25 -37.02 -8.70
C PRO A 25 9.48 -35.92 -9.76
N VAL A 26 10.21 -34.87 -9.36
CA VAL A 26 10.84 -34.00 -10.32
C VAL A 26 11.78 -34.91 -11.10
N THR A 27 11.37 -35.35 -12.27
CA THR A 27 12.32 -35.80 -13.26
C THR A 27 13.12 -34.53 -13.58
N ALA A 28 14.14 -34.30 -12.77
CA ALA A 28 15.21 -33.42 -13.17
C ALA A 28 15.60 -33.92 -14.57
N PHE A 29 15.46 -33.07 -15.57
CA PHE A 29 16.30 -33.22 -16.74
C PHE A 29 17.71 -33.12 -16.19
N ALA A 30 18.28 -34.27 -15.85
CA ALA A 30 19.69 -34.41 -15.64
C ALA A 30 20.31 -34.18 -17.01
N GLY A 31 20.56 -32.92 -17.31
CA GLY A 31 21.63 -32.58 -18.20
C GLY A 31 22.90 -33.17 -17.57
N ASP A 32 23.74 -33.79 -18.38
CA ASP A 32 25.05 -34.28 -17.98
C ASP A 32 25.73 -33.27 -17.05
N PRO A 33 26.48 -33.74 -16.03
CA PRO A 33 27.22 -32.85 -15.16
C PRO A 33 28.08 -31.93 -16.06
N PRO A 34 28.02 -30.59 -15.86
CA PRO A 34 28.76 -29.68 -16.69
C PRO A 34 30.19 -30.09 -16.65
N SER A 35 30.78 -30.34 -17.82
CA SER A 35 32.24 -30.42 -17.98
C SER A 35 32.83 -29.14 -17.38
N ASP A 36 33.98 -29.22 -16.74
CA ASP A 36 34.72 -28.11 -16.11
C ASP A 36 35.01 -26.90 -17.02
N ASP A 37 34.52 -26.91 -18.26
CA ASP A 37 34.54 -25.83 -19.24
C ASP A 37 33.24 -25.05 -19.36
N ALA A 38 32.35 -25.03 -18.32
CA ALA A 38 31.14 -24.22 -18.31
C ALA A 38 31.53 -22.73 -18.36
N ASP A 39 31.23 -22.12 -19.49
CA ASP A 39 31.45 -20.71 -19.80
C ASP A 39 30.96 -19.81 -18.66
N PRO A 40 31.86 -19.04 -17.99
CA PRO A 40 31.48 -18.17 -16.87
C PRO A 40 30.51 -17.03 -17.26
N GLN A 41 30.18 -16.91 -18.56
CA GLN A 41 29.27 -15.83 -19.04
C GLN A 41 27.82 -16.01 -18.63
N VAL A 42 27.27 -17.23 -18.50
CA VAL A 42 25.84 -17.44 -18.17
C VAL A 42 25.51 -17.06 -16.72
N ALA A 43 26.43 -17.34 -15.78
CA ALA A 43 26.26 -16.91 -14.37
C ALA A 43 26.46 -15.39 -14.20
N THR A 44 27.12 -14.73 -15.16
CA THR A 44 27.38 -13.29 -15.14
C THR A 44 26.20 -12.49 -15.67
N LEU A 45 25.44 -13.03 -16.65
CA LEU A 45 24.30 -12.36 -17.25
C LEU A 45 23.17 -12.09 -16.22
N GLY A 46 22.78 -13.05 -15.41
CA GLY A 46 21.77 -12.86 -14.38
C GLY A 46 22.15 -11.80 -13.33
N LYS A 47 23.43 -11.76 -12.90
CA LYS A 47 23.92 -10.72 -11.98
C LYS A 47 24.00 -9.34 -12.65
N VAL A 48 24.24 -9.26 -13.94
CA VAL A 48 24.29 -7.99 -14.70
C VAL A 48 22.88 -7.44 -14.87
N GLU A 49 21.89 -8.26 -15.18
CA GLU A 49 20.50 -7.86 -15.37
C GLU A 49 19.87 -7.33 -14.07
N VAL A 50 20.08 -8.02 -12.95
CA VAL A 50 19.67 -7.58 -11.61
C VAL A 50 20.29 -6.23 -11.22
N ARG A 51 21.57 -6.01 -11.54
CA ARG A 51 22.24 -4.73 -11.29
C ARG A 51 21.71 -3.62 -12.21
N ALA A 52 21.40 -3.94 -13.46
CA ALA A 52 20.88 -2.96 -14.42
C ALA A 52 19.50 -2.46 -14.01
N GLU A 53 18.60 -3.34 -13.54
CA GLU A 53 17.27 -2.97 -13.06
C GLU A 53 17.36 -2.11 -11.80
N LYS A 54 18.11 -2.53 -10.80
CA LYS A 54 18.35 -1.75 -9.57
C LYS A 54 19.00 -0.39 -9.88
N ASN A 55 19.95 -0.36 -10.79
CA ASN A 55 20.59 0.88 -11.24
C ASN A 55 19.58 1.77 -11.99
N GLY A 56 18.61 1.21 -12.72
CA GLY A 56 17.53 1.96 -13.39
C GLY A 56 16.62 2.68 -12.40
N VAL A 57 16.16 1.99 -11.37
CA VAL A 57 15.31 2.56 -10.32
C VAL A 57 16.06 3.61 -9.50
N GLU A 58 17.29 3.36 -9.12
CA GLU A 58 18.14 4.33 -8.40
C GLU A 58 18.50 5.55 -9.27
N ALA A 59 18.68 5.36 -10.58
CA ALA A 59 18.90 6.46 -11.52
C ALA A 59 17.66 7.36 -11.62
N GLU A 60 16.47 6.78 -11.69
CA GLU A 60 15.20 7.53 -11.70
C GLU A 60 15.00 8.30 -10.38
N ARG A 61 15.31 7.68 -9.24
CA ARG A 61 15.33 8.33 -7.95
C ARG A 61 16.30 9.52 -7.94
N ALA A 62 17.52 9.33 -8.45
CA ALA A 62 18.54 10.38 -8.52
C ALA A 62 18.13 11.57 -9.42
N LEU A 63 17.25 11.34 -10.40
CA LEU A 63 16.74 12.37 -11.30
C LEU A 63 15.46 13.05 -10.78
N THR A 64 14.92 12.64 -9.62
CA THR A 64 13.71 13.21 -9.02
C THR A 64 14.09 14.19 -7.90
N PRO A 65 13.81 15.50 -8.01
CA PRO A 65 14.11 16.50 -6.98
C PRO A 65 13.08 16.44 -5.84
N GLY A 66 13.09 15.37 -5.04
CA GLY A 66 12.15 15.17 -3.94
C GLY A 66 12.26 13.79 -3.29
N GLY A 67 11.41 13.55 -2.29
CA GLY A 67 11.39 12.34 -1.49
C GLY A 67 10.93 11.11 -2.26
N VAL A 68 11.88 10.23 -2.63
CA VAL A 68 11.62 8.92 -3.23
C VAL A 68 12.40 7.87 -2.45
N THR A 69 11.71 6.82 -2.02
CA THR A 69 12.30 5.67 -1.31
C THR A 69 12.15 4.41 -2.15
N VAL A 70 13.24 3.67 -2.29
CA VAL A 70 13.24 2.33 -2.88
C VAL A 70 13.37 1.32 -1.76
N VAL A 71 12.42 0.40 -1.67
CA VAL A 71 12.45 -0.71 -0.71
C VAL A 71 12.73 -1.98 -1.46
N ASP A 72 13.85 -2.63 -1.12
CA ASP A 72 14.28 -3.87 -1.74
C ASP A 72 13.52 -5.06 -1.16
N GLY A 73 13.06 -5.98 -2.01
CA GLY A 73 12.37 -7.21 -1.60
C GLY A 73 13.17 -8.09 -0.65
N GLU A 74 14.51 -8.10 -0.74
CA GLU A 74 15.36 -8.80 0.21
C GLU A 74 15.16 -8.31 1.66
N THR A 75 14.80 -7.04 1.84
CA THR A 75 14.48 -6.51 3.18
C THR A 75 13.15 -7.01 3.71
N PHE A 76 12.20 -7.35 2.85
CA PHE A 76 10.94 -7.98 3.25
C PHE A 76 11.16 -9.42 3.68
N GLU A 77 12.09 -10.11 3.03
CA GLU A 77 12.35 -11.52 3.24
C GLU A 77 12.87 -11.86 4.64
N GLN A 78 13.61 -10.96 5.27
CA GLN A 78 14.22 -11.15 6.60
C GLN A 78 13.31 -10.75 7.77
N ARG A 79 12.02 -10.52 7.52
CA ARG A 79 11.02 -10.08 8.50
C ARG A 79 9.75 -10.90 8.35
N ALA A 80 8.92 -10.88 9.40
CA ALA A 80 7.56 -11.40 9.32
C ALA A 80 6.64 -10.36 8.63
N VAL A 81 6.75 -10.20 7.32
CA VAL A 81 5.87 -9.33 6.54
C VAL A 81 4.61 -10.11 6.17
N THR A 82 3.44 -9.58 6.54
CA THR A 82 2.14 -10.20 6.28
C THR A 82 1.24 -9.33 5.41
N ASN A 83 1.45 -8.03 5.43
CA ASN A 83 0.65 -7.06 4.69
C ASN A 83 1.49 -5.83 4.27
N MET A 84 0.87 -4.89 3.57
CA MET A 84 1.54 -3.67 3.10
C MET A 84 2.01 -2.76 4.23
N ALA A 85 1.32 -2.75 5.40
CA ALA A 85 1.76 -1.94 6.53
C ALA A 85 3.11 -2.40 7.09
N ASP A 86 3.36 -3.70 7.12
CA ASP A 86 4.67 -4.26 7.50
C ASP A 86 5.76 -3.91 6.50
N ALA A 87 5.45 -3.96 5.20
CA ALA A 87 6.40 -3.68 4.13
C ALA A 87 6.85 -2.20 4.12
N LEU A 88 5.92 -1.27 4.34
CA LEU A 88 6.17 0.16 4.30
C LEU A 88 6.63 0.74 5.65
N ARG A 89 6.80 -0.08 6.68
CA ARG A 89 7.10 0.32 8.07
C ARG A 89 8.25 1.32 8.21
N TYR A 90 9.30 1.20 7.41
CA TYR A 90 10.48 2.06 7.49
C TYR A 90 10.55 3.15 6.43
N VAL A 91 9.47 3.38 5.67
CA VAL A 91 9.39 4.47 4.70
C VAL A 91 9.10 5.78 5.43
N PRO A 92 9.99 6.76 5.44
CA PRO A 92 9.73 8.04 6.07
C PRO A 92 8.60 8.77 5.36
N GLY A 93 7.78 9.53 6.10
CA GLY A 93 6.61 10.24 5.56
C GLY A 93 5.39 9.36 5.32
N VAL A 94 5.52 8.04 5.46
CA VAL A 94 4.41 7.09 5.35
C VAL A 94 4.10 6.49 6.73
N PHE A 95 2.89 6.69 7.21
CA PHE A 95 2.39 6.08 8.43
C PHE A 95 1.39 4.99 8.10
N THR A 96 1.69 3.78 8.53
CA THR A 96 0.89 2.58 8.25
C THR A 96 0.60 1.82 9.52
N GLN A 97 -0.62 1.27 9.65
CA GLN A 97 -1.04 0.45 10.78
C GLN A 97 -2.16 -0.51 10.35
N SER A 98 -2.13 -1.74 10.81
CA SER A 98 -3.27 -2.66 10.70
C SER A 98 -4.12 -2.64 11.98
N GLY A 99 -5.44 -2.67 11.85
CA GLY A 99 -6.39 -2.74 12.96
C GLY A 99 -6.71 -4.17 13.42
N THR A 100 -6.43 -5.16 12.56
CA THR A 100 -6.66 -6.59 12.80
C THR A 100 -5.38 -7.41 12.71
N GLY A 101 -4.33 -6.81 12.12
CA GLY A 101 -3.10 -7.44 11.67
C GLY A 101 -3.23 -8.05 10.26
N GLY A 102 -4.42 -8.02 9.64
CA GLY A 102 -4.69 -8.44 8.26
C GLY A 102 -4.44 -7.36 7.22
N ASP A 103 -5.12 -7.49 6.08
CA ASP A 103 -4.99 -6.59 4.94
C ASP A 103 -5.84 -5.32 5.08
N ALA A 104 -6.79 -5.27 6.03
CA ALA A 104 -7.47 -4.05 6.42
C ALA A 104 -6.50 -3.11 7.16
N ILE A 105 -5.85 -2.23 6.42
CA ILE A 105 -4.80 -1.33 6.91
C ILE A 105 -5.20 0.14 6.78
N PHE A 106 -4.70 0.94 7.72
CA PHE A 106 -4.62 2.39 7.57
C PHE A 106 -3.28 2.75 6.96
N ILE A 107 -3.28 3.58 5.91
CA ILE A 107 -2.10 4.13 5.28
C ILE A 107 -2.29 5.61 5.00
N SER A 108 -1.31 6.42 5.39
CA SER A 108 -1.25 7.86 5.10
C SER A 108 0.16 8.23 4.69
N SER A 109 0.29 8.93 3.58
CA SER A 109 1.55 9.49 3.09
C SER A 109 1.41 11.01 3.06
N ARG A 110 2.25 11.72 3.84
CA ARG A 110 2.22 13.20 3.97
C ARG A 110 0.85 13.78 4.37
N GLY A 111 0.02 12.98 5.03
CA GLY A 111 -1.31 13.38 5.47
C GLY A 111 -2.42 13.13 4.46
N SER A 112 -2.21 12.35 3.41
CA SER A 112 -3.32 11.76 2.66
C SER A 112 -4.11 10.80 3.53
N ASN A 113 -5.41 10.66 3.29
CA ASN A 113 -6.27 9.70 3.96
C ASN A 113 -6.22 9.80 5.51
N LEU A 114 -6.57 10.98 6.07
CA LEU A 114 -6.53 11.23 7.51
C LEU A 114 -7.82 10.85 8.24
N ASP A 115 -8.83 10.38 7.54
CA ASP A 115 -10.12 10.00 8.11
C ASP A 115 -10.11 8.62 8.79
N ALA A 116 -9.28 7.70 8.33
CA ALA A 116 -9.12 6.34 8.88
C ALA A 116 -10.42 5.54 9.08
N THR A 117 -11.55 5.96 8.48
CA THR A 117 -12.86 5.36 8.73
C THR A 117 -13.03 4.03 8.03
N ASN A 118 -12.49 3.87 6.82
CA ASN A 118 -12.83 2.79 5.91
C ASN A 118 -11.64 1.97 5.40
N TYR A 119 -10.48 2.06 6.03
CA TYR A 119 -9.24 1.39 5.58
C TYR A 119 -8.87 1.72 4.13
N ASP A 120 -9.16 2.95 3.73
CA ASP A 120 -8.81 3.47 2.43
C ASP A 120 -7.34 3.87 2.36
N SER A 121 -6.81 3.99 1.17
CA SER A 121 -5.52 4.62 0.91
C SER A 121 -5.68 5.69 -0.19
N ASN A 122 -6.76 6.47 -0.11
CA ASN A 122 -7.03 7.57 -1.02
C ASN A 122 -5.89 8.60 -0.99
N GLY A 123 -5.71 9.32 -2.08
CA GLY A 123 -4.61 10.26 -2.23
C GLY A 123 -3.24 9.62 -2.48
N ILE A 124 -3.17 8.29 -2.66
CA ILE A 124 -1.97 7.56 -3.08
C ILE A 124 -2.32 6.78 -4.34
N THR A 125 -1.52 6.88 -5.40
CA THR A 125 -1.72 6.06 -6.60
C THR A 125 -0.88 4.78 -6.52
N LEU A 126 -1.52 3.62 -6.63
CA LEU A 126 -0.87 2.32 -6.62
C LEU A 126 -0.63 1.84 -8.05
N PHE A 127 0.57 1.34 -8.28
CA PHE A 127 0.98 0.73 -9.54
C PHE A 127 1.55 -0.67 -9.29
N GLN A 128 1.45 -1.51 -10.30
CA GLN A 128 2.21 -2.74 -10.42
C GLN A 128 2.90 -2.77 -11.79
N ASP A 129 4.22 -2.84 -11.78
CA ASP A 129 5.04 -2.80 -13.00
C ASP A 129 4.81 -1.53 -13.86
N GLY A 130 4.47 -0.41 -13.21
CA GLY A 130 4.13 0.86 -13.83
C GLY A 130 2.72 0.96 -14.39
N LEU A 131 1.90 -0.10 -14.30
CA LEU A 131 0.49 -0.11 -14.71
C LEU A 131 -0.42 0.23 -13.52
N PRO A 132 -1.42 1.12 -13.67
CA PRO A 132 -2.32 1.49 -12.59
C PRO A 132 -3.04 0.28 -11.97
N VAL A 133 -3.07 0.23 -10.64
CA VAL A 133 -3.91 -0.65 -9.83
C VAL A 133 -5.04 0.14 -9.19
N THR A 134 -4.74 1.39 -8.78
CA THR A 134 -5.76 2.36 -8.34
C THR A 134 -6.85 2.50 -9.41
N THR A 135 -8.11 2.55 -8.97
CA THR A 135 -9.25 2.76 -9.87
C THR A 135 -9.21 4.12 -10.55
N ALA A 136 -9.99 4.30 -11.61
CA ALA A 136 -10.01 5.53 -12.39
C ALA A 136 -10.44 6.76 -11.59
N ASP A 137 -11.13 6.59 -10.46
CA ASP A 137 -11.51 7.67 -9.56
C ASP A 137 -10.50 7.95 -8.44
N GLY A 138 -9.38 7.24 -8.38
CA GLY A 138 -8.37 7.41 -7.33
C GLY A 138 -8.62 6.57 -6.08
N ASN A 139 -9.68 5.78 -6.04
CA ASN A 139 -10.02 4.94 -4.90
C ASN A 139 -9.13 3.71 -4.82
N ASN A 140 -8.62 3.42 -3.63
CA ASN A 140 -7.86 2.20 -3.32
C ASN A 140 -8.56 1.29 -2.29
N HIS A 141 -9.81 1.57 -1.98
CA HIS A 141 -10.57 0.74 -1.07
C HIS A 141 -10.60 -0.71 -1.55
N ASN A 142 -10.22 -1.65 -0.68
CA ASN A 142 -10.11 -3.08 -0.99
C ASN A 142 -9.08 -3.45 -2.06
N ARG A 143 -8.05 -2.63 -2.30
CA ARG A 143 -6.96 -2.95 -3.22
C ARG A 143 -5.85 -3.72 -2.50
N PHE A 144 -5.70 -4.99 -2.81
CA PHE A 144 -4.68 -5.85 -2.24
C PHE A 144 -3.50 -6.00 -3.20
N LEU A 145 -2.35 -5.51 -2.75
CA LEU A 145 -1.05 -5.80 -3.35
C LEU A 145 -0.22 -6.57 -2.34
N ASP A 146 0.18 -7.79 -2.68
CA ASP A 146 1.07 -8.55 -1.83
C ASP A 146 2.50 -8.02 -1.95
N PRO A 147 3.05 -7.38 -0.92
CA PRO A 147 4.41 -6.85 -0.98
C PRO A 147 5.47 -7.94 -1.15
N LEU A 148 5.17 -9.18 -0.74
CA LEU A 148 6.08 -10.31 -0.90
C LEU A 148 6.04 -10.91 -2.32
N ALA A 149 5.05 -10.53 -3.14
CA ALA A 149 5.04 -10.83 -4.58
C ALA A 149 5.85 -9.80 -5.39
N ALA A 150 6.37 -8.75 -4.74
CA ALA A 150 7.20 -7.73 -5.37
C ALA A 150 8.69 -7.96 -5.09
N ARG A 151 9.53 -7.64 -6.07
CA ARG A 151 10.98 -7.59 -5.93
C ARG A 151 11.46 -6.28 -5.33
N HIS A 152 10.85 -5.18 -5.72
CA HIS A 152 11.08 -3.83 -5.21
C HIS A 152 9.76 -3.09 -5.06
N ALA A 153 9.73 -2.14 -4.13
CA ALA A 153 8.69 -1.13 -4.08
C ALA A 153 9.34 0.25 -4.20
N VAL A 154 8.80 1.09 -5.08
CA VAL A 154 9.23 2.49 -5.26
C VAL A 154 8.14 3.39 -4.70
N ILE A 155 8.48 4.18 -3.70
CA ILE A 155 7.56 5.08 -3.02
C ILE A 155 7.98 6.52 -3.32
N ALA A 156 7.25 7.19 -4.21
CA ALA A 156 7.42 8.59 -4.56
C ALA A 156 6.37 9.42 -3.80
N ARG A 157 6.79 10.13 -2.76
CA ARG A 157 5.88 10.84 -1.85
C ARG A 157 5.40 12.18 -2.41
N GLY A 158 4.10 12.44 -2.30
CA GLY A 158 3.48 13.69 -2.77
C GLY A 158 3.70 13.92 -4.26
N ALA A 159 3.84 15.16 -4.67
CA ALA A 159 4.05 15.54 -6.07
C ALA A 159 5.32 14.98 -6.72
N ASN A 160 6.17 14.24 -5.98
CA ASN A 160 7.35 13.56 -6.53
C ASN A 160 6.98 12.37 -7.45
N ALA A 161 5.71 11.98 -7.43
CA ALA A 161 5.16 10.93 -8.28
C ALA A 161 4.83 11.37 -9.72
N LEU A 162 5.23 12.58 -10.15
CA LEU A 162 4.94 13.07 -11.51
C LEU A 162 5.51 12.16 -12.61
N THR A 163 6.63 11.49 -12.37
CA THR A 163 7.21 10.50 -13.30
C THR A 163 6.33 9.25 -13.48
N TYR A 164 5.40 9.03 -12.56
CA TYR A 164 4.32 8.03 -12.65
C TYR A 164 3.02 8.60 -13.17
N GLY A 165 2.96 9.90 -13.48
CA GLY A 165 1.75 10.59 -13.88
C GLY A 165 0.86 10.99 -12.70
N ALA A 166 1.32 10.89 -11.46
CA ALA A 166 0.56 11.28 -10.28
C ALA A 166 1.07 12.61 -9.70
N SER A 167 0.15 13.46 -9.22
CA SER A 167 0.46 14.74 -8.57
C SER A 167 -0.48 14.99 -7.38
N ASN A 168 -0.82 13.94 -6.65
CA ASN A 168 -1.68 13.97 -5.47
C ASN A 168 -0.88 14.19 -4.17
N LEU A 169 -1.56 14.27 -3.04
CA LEU A 169 -0.95 14.56 -1.74
C LEU A 169 -0.04 13.42 -1.25
N GLY A 170 -0.50 12.19 -1.36
CA GLY A 170 0.22 11.01 -0.87
C GLY A 170 1.31 10.51 -1.81
N GLY A 171 1.18 10.77 -3.12
CA GLY A 171 2.12 10.34 -4.14
C GLY A 171 1.78 9.00 -4.78
N ALA A 172 2.81 8.20 -5.11
CA ALA A 172 2.64 6.91 -5.76
C ALA A 172 3.50 5.81 -5.13
N ILE A 173 3.00 4.59 -5.18
CA ILE A 173 3.73 3.38 -4.83
C ILE A 173 3.68 2.42 -6.03
N ASP A 174 4.84 2.04 -6.57
CA ASP A 174 4.95 1.08 -7.65
C ASP A 174 5.63 -0.20 -7.15
N PHE A 175 4.93 -1.33 -7.25
CA PHE A 175 5.45 -2.65 -6.93
C PHE A 175 5.97 -3.32 -8.20
N LEU A 176 7.26 -3.59 -8.26
CA LEU A 176 7.92 -4.23 -9.39
C LEU A 176 7.97 -5.75 -9.18
N SER A 177 7.38 -6.50 -10.09
CA SER A 177 7.30 -7.95 -10.02
C SER A 177 8.66 -8.63 -10.25
N PRO A 178 8.97 -9.74 -9.56
CA PRO A 178 10.11 -10.58 -9.87
C PRO A 178 9.90 -11.28 -11.23
N THR A 179 11.01 -11.59 -11.92
CA THR A 179 11.02 -12.38 -13.14
C THR A 179 11.91 -13.60 -12.96
N ALA A 180 11.79 -14.61 -13.83
CA ALA A 180 12.69 -15.77 -13.75
C ALA A 180 14.16 -15.41 -14.07
N ARG A 181 14.41 -14.26 -14.74
CA ARG A 181 15.77 -13.78 -15.01
C ARG A 181 16.45 -13.14 -13.81
N ASN A 182 15.67 -12.67 -12.82
CA ASN A 182 16.18 -11.97 -11.65
C ASN A 182 15.84 -12.66 -10.32
N SER A 183 15.37 -13.91 -10.35
CA SER A 183 14.94 -14.68 -9.19
C SER A 183 15.58 -16.08 -9.18
N PRO A 184 15.69 -16.76 -8.03
CA PRO A 184 16.05 -18.18 -7.98
C PRO A 184 15.09 -19.04 -8.81
N THR A 185 15.60 -20.15 -9.36
CA THR A 185 14.79 -21.09 -10.15
C THR A 185 13.60 -21.63 -9.36
N MET A 186 13.81 -21.90 -8.07
CA MET A 186 12.72 -22.26 -7.15
C MET A 186 13.00 -21.72 -5.76
N GLN A 187 11.95 -21.22 -5.11
CA GLN A 187 12.00 -20.75 -3.73
C GLN A 187 10.77 -21.23 -2.97
N LEU A 188 10.99 -21.79 -1.79
CA LEU A 188 9.94 -22.16 -0.86
C LEU A 188 10.09 -21.33 0.42
N PHE A 189 9.01 -20.66 0.85
CA PHE A 189 8.88 -20.02 2.15
C PHE A 189 7.82 -20.71 2.97
N LEU A 190 8.12 -20.98 4.24
CA LEU A 190 7.20 -21.48 5.25
C LEU A 190 7.32 -20.57 6.47
N GLY A 191 6.22 -20.02 6.95
CA GLY A 191 6.17 -19.15 8.10
C GLY A 191 5.03 -19.52 9.04
N GLY A 192 5.18 -19.13 10.30
CA GLY A 192 4.12 -19.29 11.28
C GLY A 192 4.40 -18.51 12.54
N GLY A 193 3.41 -18.41 13.41
CA GLY A 193 3.57 -17.62 14.63
C GLY A 193 2.32 -17.53 15.48
N SER A 194 2.32 -16.51 16.33
CA SER A 194 1.21 -16.16 17.21
C SER A 194 -0.10 -16.00 16.44
N HIS A 195 -1.22 -16.13 17.14
CA HIS A 195 -2.57 -15.92 16.61
C HIS A 195 -2.94 -16.85 15.46
N GLY A 196 -2.47 -18.10 15.52
CA GLY A 196 -2.77 -19.13 14.53
C GLY A 196 -2.18 -18.85 13.13
N GLN A 197 -1.19 -17.96 13.03
CA GLN A 197 -0.63 -17.60 11.72
C GLN A 197 0.16 -18.76 11.11
N VAL A 198 -0.19 -19.11 9.88
CA VAL A 198 0.54 -20.05 9.00
C VAL A 198 0.61 -19.42 7.61
N ALA A 199 1.80 -19.38 7.04
CA ALA A 199 2.04 -18.88 5.69
C ALA A 199 2.90 -19.87 4.90
N ALA A 200 2.57 -20.04 3.63
CA ALA A 200 3.36 -20.82 2.70
C ALA A 200 3.42 -20.12 1.35
N ARG A 201 4.61 -20.04 0.76
CA ARG A 201 4.81 -19.47 -0.57
C ARG A 201 5.75 -20.34 -1.37
N LEU A 202 5.37 -20.68 -2.59
CA LEU A 202 6.18 -21.37 -3.56
C LEU A 202 6.35 -20.50 -4.80
N THR A 203 7.59 -20.15 -5.12
CA THR A 203 7.94 -19.46 -6.37
C THR A 203 8.78 -20.40 -7.22
N ALA A 204 8.43 -20.54 -8.49
CA ALA A 204 9.18 -21.35 -9.43
C ALA A 204 9.22 -20.65 -10.80
N GLY A 205 10.37 -20.69 -11.46
CA GLY A 205 10.56 -20.06 -12.76
C GLY A 205 11.68 -20.68 -13.56
N GLY A 206 11.77 -20.29 -14.81
CA GLY A 206 12.83 -20.76 -15.70
C GLY A 206 13.04 -19.85 -16.90
N VAL A 207 14.23 -19.91 -17.44
CA VAL A 207 14.65 -19.18 -18.64
C VAL A 207 15.03 -20.18 -19.73
N SER A 208 14.51 -19.98 -20.94
CA SER A 208 14.85 -20.79 -22.10
C SER A 208 15.08 -19.90 -23.32
N GLY A 209 16.34 -19.61 -23.63
CA GLY A 209 16.71 -18.65 -24.67
C GLY A 209 16.17 -17.24 -24.36
N ASN A 210 15.35 -16.73 -25.26
CA ASN A 210 14.69 -15.42 -25.13
C ASN A 210 13.31 -15.45 -24.45
N LEU A 211 12.87 -16.62 -23.96
CA LEU A 211 11.65 -16.79 -23.17
C LEU A 211 11.99 -16.98 -21.69
N ASP A 212 11.17 -16.46 -20.84
CA ASP A 212 11.20 -16.72 -19.39
C ASP A 212 9.78 -16.78 -18.81
N GLY A 213 9.65 -17.43 -17.66
CA GLY A 213 8.38 -17.51 -16.95
C GLY A 213 8.57 -17.77 -15.48
N LEU A 214 7.74 -17.13 -14.65
CA LEU A 214 7.72 -17.26 -13.19
C LEU A 214 6.30 -17.44 -12.71
N VAL A 215 6.10 -18.30 -11.72
CA VAL A 215 4.83 -18.49 -11.01
C VAL A 215 5.09 -18.49 -9.51
N THR A 216 4.28 -17.74 -8.76
CA THR A 216 4.25 -17.74 -7.30
C THR A 216 2.87 -18.13 -6.82
N LEU A 217 2.81 -19.12 -5.94
CA LEU A 217 1.62 -19.50 -5.18
C LEU A 217 1.82 -19.07 -3.73
N ASP A 218 0.84 -18.40 -3.16
CA ASP A 218 0.85 -17.90 -1.79
C ASP A 218 -0.40 -18.36 -1.04
N SER A 219 -0.23 -18.66 0.25
CA SER A 219 -1.32 -18.95 1.18
C SER A 219 -0.97 -18.38 2.55
N LEU A 220 -1.88 -17.62 3.12
CA LEU A 220 -1.83 -17.08 4.46
C LEU A 220 -3.12 -17.41 5.20
N GLN A 221 -2.99 -18.00 6.38
CA GLN A 221 -4.10 -18.21 7.32
C GLN A 221 -3.70 -17.67 8.68
N ARG A 222 -4.65 -17.07 9.40
CA ARG A 222 -4.46 -16.56 10.76
C ARG A 222 -5.80 -16.44 11.49
N ASP A 223 -5.82 -16.66 12.80
CA ASP A 223 -7.01 -16.42 13.63
C ASP A 223 -7.16 -14.93 14.01
N GLY A 224 -6.06 -14.15 13.91
CA GLY A 224 -5.98 -12.76 14.35
C GLY A 224 -5.84 -12.62 15.87
N TYR A 225 -5.46 -11.41 16.32
CA TYR A 225 -5.23 -11.14 17.74
C TYR A 225 -6.46 -10.55 18.49
N ARG A 226 -7.54 -10.26 17.75
CA ARG A 226 -8.83 -9.88 18.32
C ARG A 226 -9.86 -10.98 18.05
N ALA A 227 -10.88 -11.05 18.88
CA ALA A 227 -12.04 -11.85 18.55
C ALA A 227 -12.63 -11.37 17.20
N HIS A 228 -13.09 -12.28 16.35
CA HIS A 228 -13.66 -11.98 15.04
C HIS A 228 -12.69 -11.15 14.15
N SER A 229 -11.48 -11.70 13.94
CA SER A 229 -10.43 -11.10 13.10
C SER A 229 -9.61 -12.15 12.32
N ARG A 230 -10.25 -13.30 12.02
CA ARG A 230 -9.66 -14.35 11.21
C ARG A 230 -9.45 -13.87 9.78
N GLN A 231 -8.36 -14.32 9.16
CA GLN A 231 -8.11 -14.12 7.74
C GLN A 231 -7.65 -15.41 7.08
N ASP A 232 -8.19 -15.67 5.90
CA ASP A 232 -7.75 -16.70 4.97
C ASP A 232 -7.48 -16.04 3.61
N ARG A 233 -6.24 -16.08 3.12
CA ARG A 233 -5.85 -15.50 1.83
C ARG A 233 -5.11 -16.51 0.98
N MET A 234 -5.44 -16.54 -0.31
CA MET A 234 -4.73 -17.27 -1.35
C MET A 234 -4.35 -16.35 -2.48
N GLY A 235 -3.14 -16.48 -3.01
CA GLY A 235 -2.63 -15.71 -4.13
C GLY A 235 -1.96 -16.58 -5.19
N LEU A 236 -2.16 -16.21 -6.45
CA LEU A 236 -1.41 -16.69 -7.59
C LEU A 236 -0.85 -15.47 -8.34
N TYR A 237 0.45 -15.42 -8.53
CA TYR A 237 1.14 -14.39 -9.31
C TYR A 237 1.97 -15.09 -10.37
N ALA A 238 1.75 -14.76 -11.63
CA ALA A 238 2.47 -15.36 -12.74
C ALA A 238 2.90 -14.30 -13.74
N ASN A 239 4.04 -14.48 -14.36
CA ASN A 239 4.43 -13.71 -15.52
C ASN A 239 5.24 -14.54 -16.51
N ALA A 240 5.16 -14.15 -17.80
CA ALA A 240 5.93 -14.73 -18.87
C ALA A 240 6.51 -13.60 -19.74
N GLY A 241 7.81 -13.64 -19.96
CA GLY A 241 8.56 -12.67 -20.74
C GLY A 241 9.06 -13.27 -22.05
N TRP A 242 9.06 -12.43 -23.07
CA TRP A 242 9.62 -12.72 -24.38
C TRP A 242 10.49 -11.56 -24.86
N GLN A 243 11.78 -11.80 -24.90
CA GLN A 243 12.75 -10.91 -25.55
C GLN A 243 12.63 -11.11 -27.07
N ALA A 244 11.71 -10.35 -27.70
CA ALA A 244 11.33 -10.51 -29.11
C ALA A 244 12.48 -10.11 -30.06
N SER A 245 13.32 -9.15 -29.63
CA SER A 245 14.59 -8.76 -30.26
C SER A 245 15.55 -8.19 -29.21
N ASP A 246 16.74 -7.78 -29.58
CA ASP A 246 17.69 -7.11 -28.70
C ASP A 246 17.13 -5.80 -28.12
N ASP A 247 16.17 -5.19 -28.82
CA ASP A 247 15.58 -3.89 -28.45
C ASP A 247 14.19 -3.99 -27.85
N LEU A 248 13.50 -5.15 -27.96
CA LEU A 248 12.07 -5.30 -27.60
C LEU A 248 11.87 -6.45 -26.62
N ASP A 249 11.43 -6.11 -25.40
CA ASP A 249 10.93 -7.04 -24.38
C ASP A 249 9.41 -6.91 -24.27
N LEU A 250 8.72 -8.04 -24.21
CA LEU A 250 7.28 -8.15 -23.98
C LEU A 250 7.02 -9.07 -22.80
N ARG A 251 6.12 -8.67 -21.88
CA ARG A 251 5.77 -9.47 -20.70
C ARG A 251 4.28 -9.46 -20.45
N VAL A 252 3.75 -10.62 -20.12
CA VAL A 252 2.36 -10.81 -19.68
C VAL A 252 2.38 -11.14 -18.20
N PHE A 253 1.44 -10.58 -17.45
CA PHE A 253 1.25 -10.82 -16.02
C PHE A 253 -0.17 -11.32 -15.76
N ALA A 254 -0.32 -12.25 -14.84
CA ALA A 254 -1.61 -12.73 -14.35
C ALA A 254 -1.56 -12.79 -12.82
N THR A 255 -2.59 -12.24 -12.18
CA THR A 255 -2.74 -12.23 -10.73
C THR A 255 -4.14 -12.71 -10.37
N HIS A 256 -4.21 -13.59 -9.37
CA HIS A 256 -5.46 -13.99 -8.71
C HIS A 256 -5.25 -13.89 -7.21
N VAL A 257 -6.17 -13.21 -6.51
CA VAL A 257 -6.19 -13.13 -5.05
C VAL A 257 -7.61 -13.42 -4.56
N ASP A 258 -7.73 -14.29 -3.58
CA ASP A 258 -8.98 -14.60 -2.86
C ASP A 258 -8.68 -14.40 -1.36
N SER A 259 -9.27 -13.37 -0.73
CA SER A 259 -9.04 -13.00 0.67
C SER A 259 -10.37 -12.85 1.38
N ASP A 260 -10.57 -13.64 2.42
CA ASP A 260 -11.68 -13.54 3.37
C ASP A 260 -11.12 -13.05 4.71
N GLU A 261 -11.56 -11.88 5.19
CA GLU A 261 -11.13 -11.29 6.46
C GLU A 261 -12.30 -10.89 7.33
N GLU A 262 -12.32 -11.36 8.60
CA GLU A 262 -13.26 -10.91 9.62
C GLU A 262 -12.82 -9.57 10.21
N LEU A 263 -13.78 -8.69 10.50
CA LEU A 263 -13.55 -7.36 11.06
C LEU A 263 -14.15 -7.25 12.46
N ALA A 264 -13.28 -7.09 13.45
CA ALA A 264 -13.66 -7.05 14.86
C ALA A 264 -14.48 -5.81 15.28
N GLY A 265 -14.53 -4.77 14.44
CA GLY A 265 -15.17 -3.49 14.73
C GLY A 265 -14.45 -2.65 15.81
N PRO A 266 -14.77 -1.36 15.90
CA PRO A 266 -14.17 -0.45 16.88
C PRO A 266 -14.82 -0.57 18.25
N LEU A 267 -14.09 -0.19 19.31
CA LEU A 267 -14.48 -0.24 20.71
C LEU A 267 -14.64 1.17 21.31
N THR A 268 -15.52 1.32 22.28
CA THR A 268 -15.53 2.49 23.15
C THR A 268 -14.33 2.42 24.10
N ARG A 269 -13.99 3.54 24.76
CA ARG A 269 -12.91 3.57 25.74
C ARG A 269 -13.11 2.56 26.89
N ALA A 270 -14.32 2.45 27.41
CA ALA A 270 -14.62 1.51 28.49
C ALA A 270 -14.49 0.03 28.03
N GLN A 271 -14.92 -0.28 26.82
CA GLN A 271 -14.73 -1.62 26.26
C GLN A 271 -13.26 -1.94 26.02
N PHE A 272 -12.48 -0.97 25.50
CA PHE A 272 -11.06 -1.12 25.29
C PHE A 272 -10.28 -1.34 26.59
N GLU A 273 -10.61 -0.60 27.65
CA GLU A 273 -9.99 -0.74 28.99
C GLU A 273 -10.41 -2.06 29.69
N GLN A 274 -11.58 -2.61 29.34
CA GLN A 274 -12.03 -3.89 29.87
C GLN A 274 -11.31 -5.07 29.21
N ASP A 275 -11.25 -5.09 27.87
CA ASP A 275 -10.57 -6.08 27.06
C ASP A 275 -10.31 -5.48 25.65
N PRO A 276 -9.07 -5.05 25.35
CA PRO A 276 -8.74 -4.42 24.07
C PRO A 276 -8.86 -5.40 22.87
N TYR A 277 -8.87 -6.70 23.15
CA TYR A 277 -8.89 -7.73 22.10
C TYR A 277 -10.28 -8.32 21.83
N GLN A 278 -11.31 -7.86 22.54
CA GLN A 278 -12.70 -8.23 22.22
C GLN A 278 -13.13 -7.67 20.86
N ALA A 279 -14.12 -8.31 20.24
CA ALA A 279 -14.84 -7.73 19.11
C ALA A 279 -16.02 -6.86 19.60
N GLN A 280 -16.40 -5.90 18.79
CA GLN A 280 -17.68 -5.20 18.96
C GLN A 280 -18.83 -6.22 18.80
N SER A 281 -19.84 -6.17 19.67
CA SER A 281 -20.94 -7.12 19.64
C SER A 281 -21.69 -7.13 18.30
N SER A 282 -21.87 -5.96 17.70
CA SER A 282 -22.48 -5.82 16.37
C SER A 282 -21.64 -6.39 15.25
N ALA A 283 -20.30 -6.42 15.40
CA ALA A 283 -19.43 -7.08 14.43
C ALA A 283 -19.62 -8.60 14.43
N ILE A 284 -19.82 -9.19 15.60
CA ILE A 284 -20.14 -10.62 15.74
C ILE A 284 -21.54 -10.93 15.22
N SER A 285 -22.58 -10.20 15.68
CA SER A 285 -23.96 -10.46 15.29
C SER A 285 -24.24 -10.13 13.82
N GLY A 286 -23.62 -9.09 13.28
CA GLY A 286 -23.69 -8.70 11.87
C GLY A 286 -22.69 -9.43 10.98
N ASN A 287 -21.81 -10.26 11.58
CA ASN A 287 -20.74 -11.02 10.91
C ASN A 287 -19.93 -10.15 9.95
N PHE A 288 -19.32 -9.07 10.50
CA PHE A 288 -18.55 -8.11 9.68
C PHE A 288 -17.36 -8.78 9.03
N GLN A 289 -17.25 -8.63 7.73
CA GLN A 289 -16.21 -9.25 6.91
C GLN A 289 -15.82 -8.33 5.76
N LEU A 290 -14.59 -8.52 5.28
CA LEU A 290 -14.08 -7.94 4.04
C LEU A 290 -13.60 -9.09 3.18
N ASN A 291 -14.45 -9.56 2.26
CA ASN A 291 -14.15 -10.67 1.37
C ASN A 291 -13.96 -10.11 -0.03
N VAL A 292 -12.75 -10.26 -0.55
CA VAL A 292 -12.35 -9.70 -1.85
C VAL A 292 -11.74 -10.78 -2.71
N LYS A 293 -12.22 -10.86 -3.94
CA LYS A 293 -11.62 -11.69 -4.97
C LYS A 293 -11.22 -10.82 -6.15
N THR A 294 -9.97 -10.90 -6.56
CA THR A 294 -9.41 -10.09 -7.65
C THR A 294 -8.75 -10.99 -8.68
N ASP A 295 -9.14 -10.82 -9.94
CA ASP A 295 -8.50 -11.40 -11.12
C ASP A 295 -7.95 -10.28 -11.99
N ARG A 296 -6.63 -10.27 -12.25
CA ARG A 296 -5.96 -9.26 -13.06
C ARG A 296 -5.10 -9.89 -14.16
N LEU A 297 -5.22 -9.34 -15.36
CA LEU A 297 -4.36 -9.65 -16.51
C LEU A 297 -3.71 -8.37 -17.01
N ALA A 298 -2.40 -8.39 -17.27
CA ALA A 298 -1.71 -7.24 -17.80
C ALA A 298 -0.66 -7.63 -18.85
N VAL A 299 -0.39 -6.72 -19.77
CA VAL A 299 0.66 -6.83 -20.79
C VAL A 299 1.50 -5.57 -20.76
N LYS A 300 2.82 -5.72 -20.75
CA LYS A 300 3.78 -4.62 -20.84
C LYS A 300 4.80 -4.90 -21.94
N GLY A 301 5.17 -3.85 -22.67
CA GLY A 301 6.26 -3.86 -23.63
C GLY A 301 7.28 -2.77 -23.30
N THR A 302 8.54 -3.08 -23.51
CA THR A 302 9.64 -2.11 -23.42
C THR A 302 10.44 -2.18 -24.72
N TRP A 303 10.50 -1.07 -25.44
CA TRP A 303 11.27 -0.94 -26.68
C TRP A 303 12.36 0.10 -26.50
N SER A 304 13.60 -0.32 -26.67
CA SER A 304 14.82 0.51 -26.50
C SER A 304 15.68 0.45 -27.76
N PRO A 305 15.31 1.18 -28.84
CA PRO A 305 15.99 1.10 -30.14
C PRO A 305 17.43 1.55 -30.10
N ASP A 306 17.81 2.34 -29.10
CA ASP A 306 19.17 2.79 -28.83
C ASP A 306 19.32 3.18 -27.34
N ALA A 307 20.53 3.52 -26.93
CA ALA A 307 20.85 3.88 -25.54
C ALA A 307 20.21 5.20 -25.05
N GLY A 308 19.65 6.01 -25.96
CA GLY A 308 19.05 7.31 -25.66
C GLY A 308 17.52 7.31 -25.67
N ASN A 309 16.89 6.27 -26.22
CA ASN A 309 15.45 6.21 -26.46
C ASN A 309 14.84 4.96 -25.83
N ARG A 310 13.79 5.13 -25.05
CA ARG A 310 13.03 4.03 -24.44
C ARG A 310 11.54 4.33 -24.48
N LEU A 311 10.78 3.40 -25.02
CA LEU A 311 9.32 3.43 -25.01
C LEU A 311 8.79 2.27 -24.17
N GLU A 312 8.00 2.58 -23.16
CA GLU A 312 7.24 1.60 -22.38
C GLU A 312 5.76 1.77 -22.65
N PHE A 313 5.07 0.68 -22.87
CA PHE A 313 3.64 0.65 -23.09
C PHE A 313 3.00 -0.56 -22.42
N GLY A 314 1.76 -0.42 -22.00
CA GLY A 314 1.07 -1.54 -21.38
C GLY A 314 -0.42 -1.31 -21.20
N LEU A 315 -1.14 -2.42 -21.02
CA LEU A 315 -2.57 -2.48 -20.75
C LEU A 315 -2.82 -3.47 -19.63
N SER A 316 -3.82 -3.18 -18.79
CA SER A 316 -4.30 -4.08 -17.75
C SER A 316 -5.82 -4.16 -17.73
N TYR A 317 -6.34 -5.30 -17.33
CA TYR A 317 -7.73 -5.52 -17.01
C TYR A 317 -7.81 -6.18 -15.64
N GLU A 318 -8.73 -5.70 -14.81
CA GLU A 318 -8.98 -6.25 -13.49
C GLU A 318 -10.49 -6.42 -13.27
N ASP A 319 -10.86 -7.55 -12.70
CA ASP A 319 -12.21 -7.88 -12.23
C ASP A 319 -12.13 -8.18 -10.74
N GLN A 320 -12.90 -7.45 -9.91
CA GLN A 320 -12.89 -7.58 -8.47
C GLN A 320 -14.31 -7.78 -7.94
N ASP A 321 -14.52 -8.87 -7.21
CA ASP A 321 -15.74 -9.15 -6.46
C ASP A 321 -15.55 -8.71 -5.00
N LEU A 322 -16.49 -7.94 -4.46
CA LEU A 322 -16.54 -7.52 -3.08
C LEU A 322 -17.79 -8.07 -2.39
N TYR A 323 -17.61 -8.75 -1.25
CA TYR A 323 -18.67 -9.11 -0.33
C TYR A 323 -18.33 -8.60 1.07
N HIS A 324 -19.06 -7.57 1.52
CA HIS A 324 -18.69 -6.80 2.69
C HIS A 324 -19.90 -6.51 3.59
N PRO A 325 -20.23 -7.40 4.55
CA PRO A 325 -21.10 -7.07 5.67
C PRO A 325 -20.44 -6.03 6.57
N ILE A 326 -21.01 -4.82 6.68
CA ILE A 326 -20.37 -3.66 7.33
C ILE A 326 -21.13 -3.27 8.61
N VAL A 327 -22.48 -3.23 8.54
CA VAL A 327 -23.33 -2.74 9.63
C VAL A 327 -24.37 -3.79 9.98
N ASP A 328 -24.47 -4.12 11.27
CA ASP A 328 -25.55 -4.92 11.82
C ASP A 328 -26.85 -4.10 11.91
N LYS A 329 -27.94 -4.73 12.31
CA LYS A 329 -29.24 -4.10 12.48
C LYS A 329 -29.17 -2.98 13.53
N VAL A 330 -29.32 -1.74 13.09
CA VAL A 330 -29.50 -0.58 13.97
C VAL A 330 -30.99 -0.52 14.36
N MET A 331 -31.24 -0.87 15.61
CA MET A 331 -32.61 -0.93 16.16
C MET A 331 -32.90 0.37 16.91
N VAL A 332 -34.02 1.01 16.61
CA VAL A 332 -34.50 2.22 17.31
C VAL A 332 -35.83 1.95 17.96
N ASP A 333 -35.91 2.25 19.25
CA ASP A 333 -37.15 2.25 20.02
C ASP A 333 -37.75 3.66 19.93
N PHE A 334 -38.86 3.80 19.20
CA PHE A 334 -39.50 5.09 18.96
C PHE A 334 -40.48 5.50 20.05
N ASP A 335 -40.91 4.60 20.92
CA ASP A 335 -41.88 4.87 22.01
C ASP A 335 -41.27 4.64 23.41
N GLY A 336 -39.96 4.35 23.51
CA GLY A 336 -39.25 4.09 24.75
C GLY A 336 -39.83 2.88 25.48
N PRO A 337 -40.31 3.02 26.75
CA PRO A 337 -40.91 1.91 27.49
C PRO A 337 -42.35 1.55 27.00
N GLY A 338 -42.75 1.99 25.82
CA GLY A 338 -44.02 1.70 25.19
C GLY A 338 -44.17 0.25 24.70
N PRO A 339 -45.35 -0.11 24.18
CA PRO A 339 -45.64 -1.46 23.73
C PRO A 339 -45.07 -1.83 22.36
N MET A 340 -44.53 -0.88 21.59
CA MET A 340 -44.00 -1.18 20.26
C MET A 340 -42.60 -1.78 20.38
N PRO A 341 -42.27 -2.85 19.63
CA PRO A 341 -40.94 -3.37 19.61
C PRO A 341 -40.00 -2.39 18.86
N PRO A 342 -38.68 -2.35 19.20
CA PRO A 342 -37.72 -1.59 18.42
C PRO A 342 -37.75 -1.95 16.94
N VAL A 343 -37.63 -0.94 16.09
CA VAL A 343 -37.68 -1.08 14.63
C VAL A 343 -36.27 -1.00 14.03
N GLU A 344 -35.93 -1.89 13.11
CA GLU A 344 -34.71 -1.77 12.34
C GLU A 344 -34.82 -0.57 11.39
N VAL A 345 -33.93 0.41 11.60
CA VAL A 345 -33.88 1.62 10.78
C VAL A 345 -32.76 1.52 9.73
N PHE A 346 -31.70 0.77 10.01
CA PHE A 346 -30.55 0.64 9.11
C PHE A 346 -29.82 -0.69 9.32
N SER A 347 -29.26 -1.23 8.27
CA SER A 347 -28.20 -2.25 8.25
C SER A 347 -27.56 -2.26 6.87
N LEU A 348 -26.31 -2.71 6.74
CA LEU A 348 -25.58 -2.60 5.49
C LEU A 348 -24.70 -3.82 5.21
N LEU A 349 -24.90 -4.39 4.02
CA LEU A 349 -24.00 -5.33 3.38
C LEU A 349 -23.79 -4.84 1.93
N LYS A 350 -22.55 -4.51 1.58
CA LYS A 350 -22.18 -4.15 0.22
C LYS A 350 -21.76 -5.41 -0.53
N ASN A 351 -22.32 -5.61 -1.74
CA ASN A 351 -21.87 -6.66 -2.65
C ASN A 351 -21.87 -6.11 -4.08
N THR A 352 -20.67 -5.88 -4.58
CA THR A 352 -20.44 -5.25 -5.88
C THR A 352 -19.32 -5.94 -6.64
N ASP A 353 -19.44 -5.90 -7.97
CA ASP A 353 -18.42 -6.27 -8.94
C ASP A 353 -17.79 -4.98 -9.47
N GLN A 354 -16.47 -4.92 -9.55
CA GLN A 354 -15.74 -3.77 -10.06
C GLN A 354 -14.79 -4.19 -11.16
N ARG A 355 -14.94 -3.58 -12.34
CA ARG A 355 -14.11 -3.84 -13.52
C ARG A 355 -13.31 -2.61 -13.88
N THR A 356 -11.98 -2.77 -13.96
CA THR A 356 -11.06 -1.68 -14.27
C THR A 356 -10.21 -2.02 -15.48
N TRP A 357 -10.17 -1.12 -16.47
CA TRP A 357 -9.19 -1.11 -17.53
C TRP A 357 -8.17 -0.03 -17.26
N GLY A 358 -6.90 -0.39 -17.37
CA GLY A 358 -5.78 0.54 -17.21
C GLY A 358 -4.85 0.47 -18.42
N GLY A 359 -4.20 1.58 -18.71
CA GLY A 359 -3.19 1.63 -19.78
C GLY A 359 -2.13 2.68 -19.49
N MET A 360 -0.92 2.44 -19.98
CA MET A 360 0.16 3.39 -19.86
C MET A 360 1.01 3.44 -21.13
N LEU A 361 1.54 4.63 -21.41
CA LEU A 361 2.57 4.88 -22.42
C LEU A 361 3.59 5.84 -21.82
N ARG A 362 4.87 5.51 -21.90
CA ARG A 362 5.98 6.36 -21.43
C ARG A 362 7.09 6.36 -22.45
N TYR A 363 7.52 7.54 -22.86
CA TYR A 363 8.64 7.70 -23.77
C TYR A 363 9.72 8.55 -23.10
N ASN A 364 10.88 7.96 -22.93
CA ASN A 364 12.08 8.64 -22.43
C ASN A 364 13.05 8.84 -23.59
N ALA A 365 13.56 10.07 -23.74
CA ALA A 365 14.50 10.44 -24.80
C ALA A 365 15.63 11.30 -24.25
N ARG A 366 16.89 10.97 -24.58
CA ARG A 366 18.06 11.79 -24.30
C ARG A 366 18.40 12.66 -25.52
N LEU A 367 18.30 13.96 -25.32
CA LEU A 367 18.50 14.98 -26.35
C LEU A 367 19.63 15.94 -25.92
N GLY A 368 20.89 15.52 -26.10
CA GLY A 368 22.05 16.25 -25.60
C GLY A 368 22.07 16.28 -24.07
N ASP A 369 21.97 17.48 -23.48
CA ASP A 369 21.96 17.67 -22.02
C ASP A 369 20.54 17.53 -21.39
N HIS A 370 19.55 17.15 -22.18
CA HIS A 370 18.15 16.96 -21.77
C HIS A 370 17.81 15.48 -21.69
N ASP A 371 17.15 15.08 -20.60
CA ASP A 371 16.52 13.78 -20.42
C ASP A 371 15.00 14.02 -20.30
N VAL A 372 14.28 13.78 -21.39
CA VAL A 372 12.85 14.10 -21.51
C VAL A 372 12.02 12.83 -21.32
N LEU A 373 11.11 12.84 -20.35
CA LEU A 373 10.09 11.84 -20.15
C LEU A 373 8.73 12.40 -20.51
N ALA A 374 8.02 11.81 -21.45
CA ALA A 374 6.62 12.07 -21.73
C ALA A 374 5.77 10.84 -21.47
N GLY A 375 4.59 11.00 -20.91
CA GLY A 375 3.76 9.85 -20.56
C GLY A 375 2.26 10.13 -20.65
N LEU A 376 1.52 9.05 -20.72
CA LEU A 376 0.06 8.98 -20.72
C LEU A 376 -0.36 7.80 -19.84
N ASN A 377 -1.25 8.06 -18.88
CA ASN A 377 -2.02 7.01 -18.20
C ASN A 377 -3.49 7.16 -18.58
N VAL A 378 -4.17 6.05 -18.72
CA VAL A 378 -5.63 5.99 -18.93
C VAL A 378 -6.20 4.93 -18.02
N ALA A 379 -7.36 5.21 -17.43
CA ALA A 379 -8.11 4.24 -16.65
C ALA A 379 -9.61 4.42 -16.83
N ASN A 380 -10.36 3.33 -16.75
CA ASN A 380 -11.81 3.34 -16.72
C ASN A 380 -12.27 2.26 -15.73
N THR A 381 -13.14 2.63 -14.81
CA THR A 381 -13.70 1.73 -13.79
C THR A 381 -15.22 1.74 -13.85
N HIS A 382 -15.82 0.58 -13.76
CA HIS A 382 -17.25 0.38 -13.61
C HIS A 382 -17.52 -0.52 -12.41
N GLU A 383 -18.21 0.04 -11.42
CA GLU A 383 -18.70 -0.70 -10.25
C GLU A 383 -20.20 -0.93 -10.41
N SER A 384 -20.66 -2.19 -10.24
CA SER A 384 -22.05 -2.57 -10.32
C SER A 384 -22.41 -3.58 -9.25
N GLY A 385 -23.67 -3.56 -8.79
CA GLY A 385 -24.16 -4.48 -7.76
C GLY A 385 -25.19 -3.85 -6.84
N GLY A 386 -25.01 -3.99 -5.53
CA GLY A 386 -26.00 -3.42 -4.61
C GLY A 386 -25.59 -3.36 -3.15
N LEU A 387 -26.35 -2.52 -2.45
CA LEU A 387 -26.38 -2.47 -1.01
C LEU A 387 -27.60 -3.27 -0.52
N PHE A 388 -27.35 -4.18 0.39
CA PHE A 388 -28.36 -5.10 0.91
C PHE A 388 -28.55 -4.87 2.41
N ARG A 389 -29.69 -5.29 2.92
CA ARG A 389 -29.87 -5.49 4.35
C ARG A 389 -28.95 -6.61 4.82
N ASN A 390 -28.19 -6.33 5.87
CA ASN A 390 -27.34 -7.33 6.53
C ASN A 390 -28.18 -8.15 7.53
N ASP A 391 -28.18 -9.46 7.40
CA ASP A 391 -28.85 -10.39 8.31
C ASP A 391 -27.85 -11.46 8.80
N GLY A 392 -27.02 -11.08 9.76
CA GLY A 392 -25.96 -11.96 10.29
C GLY A 392 -24.91 -12.34 9.24
N GLY A 393 -24.50 -11.41 8.40
CA GLY A 393 -23.56 -11.64 7.31
C GLY A 393 -24.19 -12.14 6.02
N GLN A 394 -25.53 -12.27 5.95
CA GLN A 394 -26.23 -12.72 4.75
C GLN A 394 -27.04 -11.59 4.09
N ARG A 395 -27.07 -11.58 2.76
CA ARG A 395 -27.90 -10.64 2.00
C ARG A 395 -29.38 -10.92 2.23
N ASN A 396 -30.11 -9.93 2.74
CA ASN A 396 -31.53 -10.04 2.98
C ASN A 396 -32.29 -8.82 2.42
N GLY A 397 -32.63 -8.86 1.13
CA GLY A 397 -33.32 -7.80 0.41
C GLY A 397 -32.38 -6.68 -0.07
N LEU A 398 -32.45 -6.40 -1.36
CA LEU A 398 -31.73 -5.31 -2.01
C LEU A 398 -32.35 -3.97 -1.60
N ARG A 399 -31.52 -3.03 -1.12
CA ARG A 399 -31.93 -1.67 -0.73
C ARG A 399 -31.54 -0.64 -1.78
N THR A 400 -30.34 -0.75 -2.32
CA THR A 400 -29.84 0.21 -3.31
C THR A 400 -29.19 -0.54 -4.47
N ILE A 401 -29.55 -0.19 -5.69
CA ILE A 401 -28.82 -0.61 -6.90
C ILE A 401 -27.67 0.36 -7.08
N VAL A 402 -26.45 -0.17 -7.26
CA VAL A 402 -25.20 0.56 -7.51
C VAL A 402 -24.79 0.36 -8.97
N ASP A 403 -24.56 1.46 -9.70
CA ASP A 403 -24.01 1.49 -11.06
C ASP A 403 -23.14 2.75 -11.20
N ASN A 404 -21.88 2.67 -10.75
CA ASN A 404 -20.95 3.80 -10.71
C ASN A 404 -19.90 3.65 -11.82
N ARG A 405 -19.54 4.76 -12.44
CA ARG A 405 -18.51 4.80 -13.48
C ARG A 405 -17.54 5.94 -13.24
N SER A 406 -16.31 5.69 -13.53
CA SER A 406 -15.24 6.69 -13.54
C SER A 406 -14.30 6.46 -14.69
N ASP A 407 -13.73 7.56 -15.17
CA ASP A 407 -12.64 7.54 -16.16
C ASP A 407 -11.58 8.55 -15.78
N SER A 408 -10.34 8.29 -16.19
CA SER A 408 -9.20 9.17 -15.97
C SER A 408 -8.25 9.12 -17.16
N VAL A 409 -7.78 10.30 -17.56
CA VAL A 409 -6.70 10.49 -18.53
C VAL A 409 -5.68 11.44 -17.92
N GLU A 410 -4.45 11.00 -17.80
CA GLU A 410 -3.33 11.77 -17.27
C GLU A 410 -2.24 11.85 -18.31
N VAL A 411 -1.90 13.06 -18.75
CA VAL A 411 -0.80 13.34 -19.67
C VAL A 411 0.27 14.10 -18.93
N PHE A 412 1.52 13.69 -19.06
CA PHE A 412 2.60 14.40 -18.37
C PHE A 412 3.86 14.49 -19.23
N VAL A 413 4.65 15.51 -18.94
CA VAL A 413 5.98 15.69 -19.51
C VAL A 413 6.91 16.23 -18.43
N VAL A 414 8.11 15.68 -18.37
CA VAL A 414 9.19 16.12 -17.47
C VAL A 414 10.46 16.22 -18.30
N ASP A 415 11.14 17.35 -18.20
CA ASP A 415 12.51 17.52 -18.73
C ASP A 415 13.50 17.68 -17.59
N ARG A 416 14.59 16.95 -17.65
CA ARG A 416 15.71 16.97 -16.72
C ARG A 416 16.92 17.51 -17.47
N TRP A 417 17.12 18.82 -17.39
CA TRP A 417 18.15 19.54 -18.12
C TRP A 417 19.41 19.71 -17.28
N THR A 418 20.51 19.10 -17.70
CA THR A 418 21.84 19.26 -17.10
C THR A 418 22.43 20.61 -17.51
N ILE A 419 22.12 21.66 -16.75
CA ILE A 419 22.56 23.04 -17.04
C ILE A 419 24.06 23.27 -16.76
N ALA A 420 24.66 22.43 -15.92
CA ALA A 420 26.08 22.41 -15.58
C ALA A 420 26.47 21.05 -14.97
N PRO A 421 27.73 20.65 -14.91
CA PRO A 421 28.14 19.32 -14.44
C PRO A 421 27.63 18.90 -13.04
N ALA A 422 27.29 19.86 -12.17
CA ALA A 422 26.78 19.61 -10.84
C ALA A 422 25.32 20.04 -10.66
N TRP A 423 24.65 20.51 -11.70
CA TRP A 423 23.31 21.09 -11.60
C TRP A 423 22.37 20.51 -12.66
N THR A 424 21.25 19.99 -12.22
CA THR A 424 20.14 19.56 -13.08
C THR A 424 18.90 20.36 -12.74
N LEU A 425 18.33 21.06 -13.71
CA LEU A 425 17.01 21.69 -13.63
C LEU A 425 15.99 20.65 -14.06
N VAL A 426 14.97 20.43 -13.24
CA VAL A 426 13.86 19.51 -13.53
C VAL A 426 12.59 20.32 -13.62
N TYR A 427 11.89 20.27 -14.74
CA TYR A 427 10.63 20.97 -14.92
C TYR A 427 9.67 20.17 -15.78
N GLY A 428 8.39 20.37 -15.54
CA GLY A 428 7.37 19.61 -16.24
C GLY A 428 5.96 19.97 -15.79
N ALA A 429 5.01 19.27 -16.32
CA ALA A 429 3.62 19.41 -15.92
C ALA A 429 2.84 18.11 -16.18
N GLN A 430 1.75 17.92 -15.43
CA GLN A 430 0.72 16.93 -15.64
C GLN A 430 -0.58 17.64 -16.00
N GLY A 431 -1.29 17.15 -17.02
CA GLY A 431 -2.70 17.44 -17.28
C GLY A 431 -3.55 16.25 -16.82
N VAL A 432 -4.59 16.51 -16.05
CA VAL A 432 -5.56 15.51 -15.57
C VAL A 432 -6.92 15.85 -16.13
N PHE A 433 -7.63 14.84 -16.66
CA PHE A 433 -9.01 14.90 -17.09
C PHE A 433 -9.71 13.66 -16.56
N THR A 434 -10.72 13.82 -15.73
CA THR A 434 -11.37 12.70 -15.06
C THR A 434 -12.85 12.95 -14.85
N GLY A 435 -13.68 11.93 -15.11
CA GLY A 435 -15.13 11.96 -14.98
C GLY A 435 -15.65 11.07 -13.85
N ARG A 436 -16.79 11.44 -13.27
CA ARG A 436 -17.53 10.67 -12.27
C ARG A 436 -19.00 10.62 -12.67
N ASP A 437 -19.60 9.43 -12.61
CA ASP A 437 -21.01 9.20 -12.89
C ASP A 437 -21.51 8.17 -11.84
N VAL A 438 -22.00 8.66 -10.71
CA VAL A 438 -22.50 7.85 -9.59
C VAL A 438 -24.00 7.66 -9.74
N ARG A 439 -24.48 6.42 -9.78
CA ARG A 439 -25.91 6.09 -9.93
C ARG A 439 -26.34 5.10 -8.86
N ASN A 440 -26.94 5.62 -7.82
CA ASN A 440 -27.48 4.83 -6.72
C ASN A 440 -29.00 4.96 -6.66
N THR A 441 -29.70 3.87 -6.98
CA THR A 441 -31.18 3.85 -6.97
C THR A 441 -31.69 3.16 -5.72
N ASP A 442 -32.39 3.89 -4.87
CA ASP A 442 -33.13 3.30 -3.74
C ASP A 442 -34.29 2.44 -4.26
N VAL A 443 -34.29 1.18 -3.90
CA VAL A 443 -35.25 0.20 -4.44
C VAL A 443 -36.68 0.42 -3.93
N ALA A 444 -36.84 0.92 -2.70
CA ALA A 444 -38.14 1.10 -2.09
C ALA A 444 -38.89 2.32 -2.64
N SER A 445 -38.18 3.44 -2.81
CA SER A 445 -38.74 4.69 -3.32
C SER A 445 -38.62 4.87 -4.83
N GLY A 446 -37.68 4.15 -5.47
CA GLY A 446 -37.29 4.34 -6.88
C GLY A 446 -36.51 5.63 -7.11
N VAL A 447 -36.07 6.32 -6.05
CA VAL A 447 -35.28 7.57 -6.18
C VAL A 447 -33.88 7.24 -6.64
N LEU A 448 -33.46 7.87 -7.73
CA LEU A 448 -32.09 7.84 -8.22
C LEU A 448 -31.31 9.02 -7.59
N ARG A 449 -30.21 8.72 -6.92
CA ARG A 449 -29.18 9.67 -6.55
C ARG A 449 -28.08 9.61 -7.63
N HIS A 450 -27.75 10.75 -8.25
CA HIS A 450 -26.91 10.78 -9.44
C HIS A 450 -25.90 11.94 -9.42
N PRO A 451 -24.99 12.01 -8.43
CA PRO A 451 -23.85 12.91 -8.51
C PRO A 451 -23.03 12.60 -9.77
N LYS A 452 -22.83 13.63 -10.61
CA LYS A 452 -22.07 13.52 -11.85
C LYS A 452 -21.30 14.79 -12.09
N ASP A 453 -19.99 14.65 -12.34
CA ASP A 453 -19.14 15.79 -12.65
C ASP A 453 -17.90 15.36 -13.44
N ASP A 454 -17.29 16.36 -14.12
CA ASP A 454 -16.03 16.25 -14.85
C ASP A 454 -15.01 17.20 -14.24
N TYR A 455 -13.82 16.72 -13.93
CA TYR A 455 -12.76 17.45 -13.27
C TYR A 455 -11.53 17.55 -14.18
N ALA A 456 -10.85 18.70 -14.16
CA ALA A 456 -9.62 18.90 -14.94
C ALA A 456 -8.63 19.77 -14.21
N SER A 457 -7.34 19.48 -14.37
CA SER A 457 -6.27 20.30 -13.80
C SER A 457 -5.00 20.27 -14.65
N LEU A 458 -4.23 21.37 -14.55
CA LEU A 458 -2.84 21.44 -14.99
C LEU A 458 -1.95 21.61 -13.76
N ASN A 459 -1.04 20.69 -13.54
CA ASN A 459 -0.18 20.59 -12.36
C ASN A 459 1.28 20.78 -12.75
N PRO A 460 1.79 22.03 -12.79
CA PRO A 460 3.20 22.31 -13.10
C PRO A 460 4.10 21.93 -11.93
N ARG A 461 5.34 21.59 -12.26
CA ARG A 461 6.45 21.36 -11.35
C ARG A 461 7.73 22.00 -11.85
N ILE A 462 8.52 22.54 -10.94
CA ILE A 462 9.91 22.93 -11.17
C ILE A 462 10.75 22.54 -9.97
N GLY A 463 11.95 22.07 -10.23
CA GLY A 463 12.90 21.70 -9.19
C GLY A 463 14.33 21.76 -9.69
N VAL A 464 15.26 21.65 -8.77
CA VAL A 464 16.70 21.66 -9.04
C VAL A 464 17.38 20.59 -8.20
N ILE A 465 18.33 19.90 -8.79
CA ILE A 465 19.23 18.95 -8.11
C ILE A 465 20.64 19.49 -8.23
N ARG A 466 21.37 19.47 -7.11
CA ARG A 466 22.77 19.83 -7.05
C ARG A 466 23.60 18.69 -6.51
N VAL A 467 24.52 18.17 -7.30
CA VAL A 467 25.53 17.24 -6.84
C VAL A 467 26.51 18.01 -5.94
N LEU A 468 26.61 17.60 -4.68
CA LEU A 468 27.50 18.19 -3.66
C LEU A 468 28.82 17.48 -3.62
N THR A 469 28.77 16.14 -3.71
CA THR A 469 29.92 15.23 -3.78
C THR A 469 29.56 14.09 -4.75
N PRO A 470 30.50 13.24 -5.16
CA PRO A 470 30.17 12.07 -6.00
C PRO A 470 29.12 11.12 -5.40
N THR A 471 28.79 11.25 -4.12
CA THR A 471 27.90 10.36 -3.38
C THR A 471 26.80 11.09 -2.60
N SER A 472 26.66 12.41 -2.81
CA SER A 472 25.60 13.19 -2.12
C SER A 472 25.09 14.32 -2.97
N GLU A 473 23.83 14.63 -2.83
CA GLU A 473 23.15 15.70 -3.56
C GLU A 473 22.14 16.42 -2.68
N ALA A 474 21.84 17.66 -3.06
CA ALA A 474 20.77 18.48 -2.54
C ALA A 474 19.71 18.68 -3.60
N PHE A 475 18.47 18.81 -3.20
CA PHE A 475 17.37 19.15 -4.12
C PHE A 475 16.42 20.16 -3.51
N ALA A 476 15.73 20.86 -4.40
CA ALA A 476 14.58 21.71 -4.06
C ALA A 476 13.54 21.65 -5.16
N SER A 477 12.27 21.72 -4.81
CA SER A 477 11.18 21.74 -5.80
C SER A 477 9.97 22.52 -5.32
N VAL A 478 9.17 23.02 -6.27
CA VAL A 478 7.83 23.53 -6.09
C VAL A 478 6.93 22.86 -7.10
N SER A 479 5.77 22.38 -6.64
CA SER A 479 4.81 21.63 -7.45
C SER A 479 3.39 22.02 -7.08
N ARG A 480 2.46 21.84 -8.03
CA ARG A 480 1.02 21.86 -7.75
C ARG A 480 0.55 20.43 -7.43
N LEU A 481 -0.34 20.33 -6.45
CA LEU A 481 -1.10 19.13 -6.10
C LEU A 481 -2.52 19.22 -6.62
N TYR A 482 -3.11 18.10 -6.94
CA TYR A 482 -4.50 17.99 -7.39
C TYR A 482 -5.06 16.60 -7.11
N GLU A 483 -6.32 16.55 -6.64
CA GLU A 483 -7.05 15.32 -6.43
C GLU A 483 -8.54 15.55 -6.62
N ALA A 484 -9.16 14.83 -7.55
CA ALA A 484 -10.60 14.84 -7.74
C ALA A 484 -11.27 13.90 -6.72
N PRO A 485 -12.52 14.17 -6.31
CA PRO A 485 -13.24 13.27 -5.41
C PRO A 485 -13.41 11.89 -6.03
N THR A 486 -13.38 10.86 -5.20
CA THR A 486 -13.71 9.49 -5.58
C THR A 486 -15.22 9.33 -5.73
N THR A 487 -15.68 8.28 -6.39
CA THR A 487 -17.11 7.93 -6.46
C THR A 487 -17.68 7.65 -5.07
N PHE A 488 -16.86 7.12 -4.17
CA PHE A 488 -17.23 6.85 -2.78
C PHE A 488 -17.47 8.15 -1.99
N GLU A 489 -16.57 9.13 -2.06
CA GLU A 489 -16.72 10.43 -1.41
C GLU A 489 -17.94 11.20 -1.94
N LEU A 490 -18.23 11.09 -3.24
CA LEU A 490 -19.46 11.66 -3.80
C LEU A 490 -20.73 10.96 -3.31
N GLN A 491 -20.68 9.66 -3.03
CA GLN A 491 -21.80 8.94 -2.40
C GLN A 491 -22.04 9.42 -0.96
N ASP A 492 -20.96 9.75 -0.27
CA ASP A 492 -20.96 10.13 1.14
C ASP A 492 -20.99 11.66 1.37
N ASP A 493 -21.18 12.47 0.31
CA ASP A 493 -21.28 13.92 0.43
C ASP A 493 -22.36 14.33 1.44
N VAL A 494 -21.95 15.11 2.45
CA VAL A 494 -22.84 15.57 3.55
C VAL A 494 -24.07 16.35 3.06
N ARG A 495 -24.00 16.95 1.88
CA ARG A 495 -25.10 17.70 1.27
C ARG A 495 -26.17 16.78 0.68
N GLY A 496 -25.82 15.54 0.37
CA GLY A 496 -26.73 14.56 -0.19
C GLY A 496 -27.24 14.92 -1.59
N GLY A 497 -28.22 14.14 -2.08
CA GLY A 497 -28.81 14.35 -3.41
C GLY A 497 -27.79 14.15 -4.53
N ASP A 498 -27.80 15.05 -5.50
CA ASP A 498 -26.91 15.04 -6.67
C ASP A 498 -25.75 16.08 -6.51
N ALA A 499 -25.48 16.53 -5.29
CA ALA A 499 -24.36 17.43 -5.03
C ALA A 499 -23.02 16.74 -5.33
N THR A 500 -22.04 17.52 -5.79
CA THR A 500 -20.70 17.05 -6.09
C THR A 500 -19.66 17.86 -5.30
N LEU A 501 -18.66 17.18 -4.73
CA LEU A 501 -17.55 17.81 -4.04
C LEU A 501 -16.63 18.51 -5.05
N ASP A 502 -15.99 19.60 -4.61
CA ASP A 502 -14.93 20.25 -5.36
C ASP A 502 -13.65 19.43 -5.31
N ALA A 503 -12.84 19.51 -6.36
CA ALA A 503 -11.55 18.84 -6.38
C ALA A 503 -10.54 19.57 -5.48
N MET A 504 -9.86 18.81 -4.64
CA MET A 504 -8.77 19.29 -3.81
C MET A 504 -7.61 19.77 -4.68
N HIS A 505 -7.00 20.91 -4.31
CA HIS A 505 -5.81 21.42 -4.98
C HIS A 505 -4.89 22.17 -4.01
N GLY A 506 -3.59 22.17 -4.31
CA GLY A 506 -2.63 22.82 -3.44
C GLY A 506 -1.30 23.08 -4.13
N SER A 507 -0.40 23.69 -3.36
CA SER A 507 0.99 23.91 -3.76
C SER A 507 1.91 23.38 -2.69
N VAL A 508 2.94 22.66 -3.10
CA VAL A 508 3.96 22.13 -2.20
C VAL A 508 5.34 22.64 -2.57
N ALA A 509 6.09 23.06 -1.55
CA ALA A 509 7.53 23.32 -1.65
C ALA A 509 8.28 22.25 -0.86
N GLU A 510 9.35 21.73 -1.41
CA GLU A 510 10.19 20.71 -0.78
C GLU A 510 11.67 21.04 -0.97
N ILE A 511 12.45 20.81 0.07
CA ILE A 511 13.92 20.85 0.03
C ILE A 511 14.46 19.59 0.71
N GLY A 512 15.58 19.08 0.24
CA GLY A 512 16.16 17.89 0.86
C GLY A 512 17.60 17.64 0.47
N LEU A 513 18.13 16.64 1.13
CA LEU A 513 19.50 16.17 0.98
C LEU A 513 19.46 14.64 0.99
N ARG A 514 20.25 14.00 0.14
CA ARG A 514 20.41 12.54 0.17
C ARG A 514 21.83 12.14 -0.20
N GLY A 515 22.26 10.98 0.28
CA GLY A 515 23.60 10.51 0.00
C GLY A 515 23.86 9.10 0.49
N ALA A 516 24.93 8.52 -0.05
CA ALA A 516 25.42 7.21 0.36
C ALA A 516 26.94 7.19 0.26
N SER A 517 27.61 6.33 1.04
CA SER A 517 29.03 6.09 0.90
C SER A 517 29.30 4.90 0.00
N ASN A 518 30.29 5.00 -0.87
CA ASN A 518 30.73 3.95 -1.78
C ASN A 518 32.05 3.29 -1.30
N GLY A 519 32.29 3.26 0.02
CA GLY A 519 33.49 2.64 0.61
C GLY A 519 33.53 1.12 0.40
N PRO A 520 34.71 0.50 0.50
CA PRO A 520 34.85 -0.94 0.45
C PRO A 520 34.07 -1.65 1.56
N ALA A 521 33.84 -2.95 1.43
CA ALA A 521 32.98 -3.71 2.35
C ALA A 521 33.51 -3.74 3.80
N ASP A 522 34.80 -3.56 4.00
CA ASP A 522 35.49 -3.49 5.29
C ASP A 522 35.53 -2.09 5.91
N ALA A 523 35.03 -1.06 5.21
CA ALA A 523 34.86 0.28 5.73
C ALA A 523 33.40 0.54 6.16
N THR A 524 33.20 1.55 7.01
CA THR A 524 31.85 2.02 7.34
C THR A 524 31.17 2.53 6.08
N ARG A 525 30.01 1.94 5.77
CA ARG A 525 29.11 2.39 4.71
C ARG A 525 27.86 2.98 5.35
N TRP A 526 27.35 4.03 4.78
CA TRP A 526 26.15 4.70 5.25
C TRP A 526 25.33 5.21 4.07
N HIS A 527 24.02 5.34 4.30
CA HIS A 527 23.08 6.02 3.40
C HIS A 527 22.13 6.86 4.22
N TRP A 528 21.67 7.94 3.65
CA TRP A 528 20.72 8.84 4.28
C TRP A 528 19.92 9.60 3.25
N ASP A 529 18.70 9.96 3.62
CA ASP A 529 17.76 10.78 2.88
C ASP A 529 17.00 11.63 3.90
N ALA A 530 16.94 12.93 3.69
CA ALA A 530 16.19 13.84 4.55
C ALA A 530 15.52 14.92 3.72
N SER A 531 14.25 15.20 4.00
CA SER A 531 13.49 16.25 3.35
C SER A 531 12.64 17.04 4.33
N LEU A 532 12.39 18.29 3.98
CA LEU A 532 11.45 19.21 4.60
C LEU A 532 10.46 19.63 3.51
N TYR A 533 9.17 19.51 3.78
CA TYR A 533 8.13 19.95 2.87
C TYR A 533 7.08 20.81 3.57
N TYR A 534 6.42 21.67 2.78
CA TYR A 534 5.29 22.48 3.17
C TYR A 534 4.27 22.49 2.03
N ALA A 535 3.05 22.03 2.30
CA ALA A 535 1.94 22.03 1.36
C ALA A 535 0.79 22.87 1.93
N ALA A 536 0.31 23.83 1.15
CA ALA A 536 -0.91 24.57 1.41
C ALA A 536 -2.00 24.05 0.47
N ILE A 537 -3.08 23.54 1.04
CA ILE A 537 -4.15 22.85 0.32
C ILE A 537 -5.44 23.65 0.46
N ARG A 538 -6.27 23.59 -0.57
CA ARG A 538 -7.62 24.13 -0.62
C ARG A 538 -8.59 23.04 -1.03
N ASP A 539 -9.81 23.15 -0.54
CA ASP A 539 -10.91 22.25 -0.83
C ASP A 539 -10.55 20.79 -0.51
N GLU A 540 -9.71 20.57 0.53
CA GLU A 540 -9.32 19.22 0.94
C GLU A 540 -10.56 18.41 1.27
N ILE A 541 -10.65 17.20 0.69
CA ILE A 541 -11.76 16.30 0.93
C ILE A 541 -11.42 15.48 2.18
N LEU A 542 -12.24 15.65 3.22
CA LEU A 542 -12.10 14.92 4.48
C LEU A 542 -13.40 14.20 4.81
N SER A 543 -13.26 13.00 5.36
CA SER A 543 -14.39 12.16 5.77
C SER A 543 -14.38 11.93 7.27
N ILE A 544 -15.58 11.83 7.84
CA ILE A 544 -15.83 11.48 9.24
C ILE A 544 -16.75 10.28 9.32
N ASP A 545 -16.67 9.53 10.40
CA ASP A 545 -17.60 8.44 10.67
C ASP A 545 -19.03 8.99 10.90
N ASN A 546 -20.00 8.40 10.26
CA ASN A 546 -21.39 8.84 10.35
C ASN A 546 -22.05 8.30 11.61
N VAL A 547 -22.18 9.12 12.63
CA VAL A 547 -22.78 8.73 13.92
C VAL A 547 -24.24 8.27 13.79
N ALA A 548 -24.98 8.78 12.78
CA ALA A 548 -26.36 8.40 12.54
C ALA A 548 -26.50 7.03 11.85
N ALA A 549 -25.47 6.60 11.13
CA ALA A 549 -25.38 5.30 10.46
C ALA A 549 -23.96 4.71 10.67
N PRO A 550 -23.68 4.20 11.89
CA PRO A 550 -22.33 3.72 12.26
C PRO A 550 -21.78 2.71 11.25
N GLY A 551 -20.52 2.87 10.88
CA GLY A 551 -19.86 2.08 9.83
C GLY A 551 -20.04 2.63 8.42
N THR A 552 -20.61 3.81 8.27
CA THR A 552 -20.61 4.63 7.05
C THR A 552 -19.88 5.95 7.31
N SER A 553 -19.54 6.70 6.26
CA SER A 553 -18.86 7.98 6.36
C SER A 553 -19.69 9.13 5.79
N LEU A 554 -19.24 10.35 6.08
CA LEU A 554 -19.72 11.59 5.49
C LEU A 554 -18.50 12.38 5.01
N SER A 555 -18.49 12.78 3.74
CA SER A 555 -17.38 13.51 3.11
C SER A 555 -17.75 14.98 2.88
N THR A 556 -16.77 15.86 3.04
CA THR A 556 -16.94 17.31 2.85
C THR A 556 -15.65 17.95 2.38
N ASN A 557 -15.74 19.07 1.65
CA ASN A 557 -14.59 19.92 1.40
C ASN A 557 -14.31 20.81 2.62
N VAL A 558 -13.05 20.99 2.94
CA VAL A 558 -12.52 21.92 3.94
C VAL A 558 -11.80 23.02 3.23
N ASP A 559 -12.06 24.28 3.61
CA ASP A 559 -11.58 25.46 2.87
C ASP A 559 -10.06 25.49 2.69
N ARG A 560 -9.32 25.29 3.79
CA ARG A 560 -7.85 25.35 3.77
C ARG A 560 -7.24 24.44 4.84
N THR A 561 -6.16 23.78 4.44
CA THR A 561 -5.31 22.98 5.35
C THR A 561 -3.84 23.20 5.02
N VAL A 562 -3.00 22.90 6.01
CA VAL A 562 -1.54 22.92 5.87
C VAL A 562 -0.99 21.55 6.24
N HIS A 563 -0.20 20.97 5.34
CA HIS A 563 0.58 19.76 5.58
C HIS A 563 2.06 20.08 5.50
N ALA A 564 2.73 20.12 6.65
CA ALA A 564 4.17 20.35 6.71
C ALA A 564 4.86 19.23 7.48
N GLY A 565 6.08 18.89 7.08
CA GLY A 565 6.78 17.81 7.76
C GLY A 565 8.26 17.73 7.49
N ILE A 566 8.93 16.97 8.34
CA ILE A 566 10.33 16.57 8.20
C ILE A 566 10.35 15.04 8.10
N GLU A 567 11.02 14.53 7.09
CA GLU A 567 11.20 13.11 6.81
C GLU A 567 12.68 12.79 6.79
N ALA A 568 13.09 11.69 7.42
CA ALA A 568 14.49 11.26 7.42
C ALA A 568 14.61 9.73 7.44
N LEU A 569 15.49 9.19 6.62
CA LEU A 569 15.95 7.81 6.66
C LEU A 569 17.47 7.81 6.79
N VAL A 570 17.99 7.08 7.76
CA VAL A 570 19.45 6.95 7.97
C VAL A 570 19.75 5.48 8.23
N GLY A 571 20.69 4.94 7.48
CA GLY A 571 21.21 3.59 7.68
C GLY A 571 22.70 3.54 7.57
N ALA A 572 23.32 2.57 8.25
CA ALA A 572 24.74 2.34 8.16
C ALA A 572 25.09 0.84 8.25
N ALA A 573 26.26 0.47 7.74
CA ALA A 573 26.90 -0.80 7.99
C ALA A 573 28.30 -0.51 8.52
N ILE A 574 28.52 -0.77 9.81
CA ILE A 574 29.74 -0.41 10.56
C ILE A 574 30.49 -1.69 10.93
N PRO A 575 31.65 -1.97 10.34
CA PRO A 575 32.47 -3.14 10.66
C PRO A 575 32.95 -3.08 12.12
N LEU A 576 32.80 -4.18 12.85
CA LEU A 576 33.27 -4.33 14.24
C LEU A 576 34.56 -5.18 14.33
N GLY A 577 35.05 -5.70 13.19
CA GLY A 577 36.15 -6.66 13.14
C GLY A 577 35.70 -8.11 13.35
N GLY A 578 36.57 -9.08 13.05
CA GLY A 578 36.27 -10.49 13.18
C GLY A 578 35.11 -11.02 12.32
N GLY A 579 34.80 -10.33 11.23
CA GLY A 579 33.68 -10.66 10.34
C GLY A 579 32.31 -10.23 10.89
N TYR A 580 32.27 -9.39 11.91
CA TYR A 580 31.02 -8.81 12.46
C TYR A 580 30.85 -7.36 11.98
N ARG A 581 29.59 -6.95 11.82
CA ARG A 581 29.17 -5.57 11.56
C ARG A 581 27.88 -5.25 12.29
N ILE A 582 27.69 -3.99 12.62
CA ILE A 582 26.44 -3.45 13.14
C ILE A 582 25.73 -2.63 12.06
N GLU A 583 24.43 -2.86 11.90
CA GLU A 583 23.59 -2.22 10.88
C GLU A 583 22.43 -1.50 11.55
N PRO A 584 22.62 -0.24 11.99
CA PRO A 584 21.52 0.60 12.42
C PRO A 584 20.71 1.11 11.21
N LEU A 585 19.38 1.13 11.35
CA LEU A 585 18.42 1.77 10.47
C LEU A 585 17.47 2.61 11.29
N LEU A 586 17.26 3.86 10.90
CA LEU A 586 16.33 4.80 11.52
C LEU A 586 15.49 5.48 10.46
N SER A 587 14.17 5.37 10.59
CA SER A 587 13.18 6.16 9.86
C SER A 587 12.49 7.10 10.84
N ALA A 588 12.46 8.39 10.54
CA ALA A 588 11.87 9.40 11.39
C ALA A 588 10.99 10.34 10.56
N THR A 589 9.79 10.61 11.06
CA THR A 589 8.84 11.56 10.48
C THR A 589 8.33 12.49 11.57
N TYR A 590 8.27 13.78 11.29
CA TYR A 590 7.60 14.79 12.09
C TYR A 590 6.56 15.48 11.25
N ASN A 591 5.31 15.52 11.71
CA ASN A 591 4.16 16.08 11.02
C ASN A 591 3.60 17.30 11.76
N ALA A 592 3.30 18.35 11.02
CA ALA A 592 2.58 19.54 11.46
C ALA A 592 1.42 19.76 10.46
N PHE A 593 0.31 19.03 10.68
CA PHE A 593 -0.89 19.11 9.87
C PHE A 593 -1.98 19.82 10.64
N SER A 594 -2.62 20.80 10.03
CA SER A 594 -3.66 21.61 10.66
C SER A 594 -4.66 22.15 9.64
N PHE A 595 -5.85 22.46 10.10
CA PHE A 595 -6.71 23.44 9.44
C PHE A 595 -5.99 24.79 9.41
N ASP A 596 -6.36 25.69 8.52
CA ASP A 596 -5.77 27.02 8.34
C ASP A 596 -6.87 28.08 8.32
N ASP A 597 -7.14 28.69 9.49
CA ASP A 597 -8.16 29.68 9.71
C ASP A 597 -9.58 29.20 9.26
N ASP A 598 -9.88 27.92 9.57
CA ASP A 598 -11.18 27.32 9.23
C ASP A 598 -12.29 27.89 10.09
N ALA A 599 -13.48 28.12 9.50
CA ALA A 599 -14.61 28.75 10.17
C ALA A 599 -15.16 27.93 11.35
N VAL A 600 -14.98 26.59 11.35
CA VAL A 600 -15.49 25.66 12.36
C VAL A 600 -14.37 25.18 13.27
N TYR A 601 -13.23 24.82 12.70
CA TYR A 601 -12.13 24.14 13.39
C TYR A 601 -10.93 25.04 13.66
N ALA A 602 -10.94 26.31 13.20
CA ALA A 602 -9.86 27.29 13.34
C ALA A 602 -8.50 26.71 12.86
N ASP A 603 -7.50 26.65 13.75
CA ASP A 603 -6.16 26.09 13.49
C ASP A 603 -5.97 24.72 14.18
N ASN A 604 -7.05 23.99 14.40
CA ASN A 604 -6.98 22.64 14.97
C ASN A 604 -6.09 21.75 14.13
N ARG A 605 -5.48 20.77 14.78
CA ARG A 605 -4.69 19.74 14.09
C ARG A 605 -5.60 18.80 13.32
N LEU A 606 -5.14 18.41 12.15
CA LEU A 606 -5.78 17.31 11.44
C LEU A 606 -5.62 16.01 12.24
N PRO A 607 -6.68 15.18 12.31
CA PRO A 607 -6.68 13.96 13.11
C PRO A 607 -5.86 12.83 12.47
N ALA A 608 -5.88 11.64 13.07
CA ALA A 608 -5.28 10.39 12.65
C ALA A 608 -3.73 10.39 12.53
N ALA A 609 -3.11 11.41 11.96
CA ALA A 609 -1.66 11.48 11.81
C ALA A 609 -0.94 11.70 13.15
N PRO A 610 0.08 10.89 13.49
CA PRO A 610 0.93 11.17 14.65
C PRO A 610 1.83 12.37 14.38
N ARG A 611 2.05 13.19 15.41
CA ARG A 611 2.99 14.32 15.32
C ARG A 611 4.42 13.88 15.02
N HIS A 612 4.81 12.73 15.52
CA HIS A 612 6.07 12.08 15.19
C HIS A 612 5.88 10.57 15.14
N ALA A 613 6.57 9.94 14.20
CA ALA A 613 6.72 8.50 14.09
C ALA A 613 8.19 8.20 13.85
N ILE A 614 8.80 7.47 14.78
CA ILE A 614 10.21 7.07 14.71
C ILE A 614 10.24 5.55 14.77
N ARG A 615 10.81 4.93 13.77
CA ARG A 615 10.92 3.48 13.66
C ARG A 615 12.34 3.10 13.32
N GLY A 616 12.85 2.04 13.90
CA GLY A 616 14.22 1.67 13.64
C GLY A 616 14.57 0.26 14.08
N GLU A 617 15.77 -0.11 13.73
CA GLU A 617 16.38 -1.38 14.12
C GLU A 617 17.90 -1.23 14.24
N VAL A 618 18.52 -2.09 15.03
CA VAL A 618 19.97 -2.16 15.14
C VAL A 618 20.38 -3.62 15.05
N MET A 619 20.77 -4.09 13.87
CA MET A 619 21.15 -5.48 13.64
C MET A 619 22.65 -5.67 13.78
N VAL A 620 23.09 -6.68 14.51
CA VAL A 620 24.44 -7.22 14.45
C VAL A 620 24.44 -8.39 13.48
N ARG A 621 25.30 -8.33 12.49
CA ARG A 621 25.46 -9.41 11.47
C ARG A 621 26.89 -9.93 11.45
N ASN A 622 27.05 -11.16 11.01
CA ASN A 622 28.37 -11.68 10.72
C ASN A 622 28.45 -12.29 9.31
N ASP A 623 29.67 -12.45 8.80
CA ASP A 623 29.93 -13.01 7.47
C ASP A 623 29.51 -14.51 7.33
N LYS A 624 29.21 -15.15 8.47
CA LYS A 624 28.69 -16.52 8.50
C LYS A 624 27.16 -16.58 8.40
N GLY A 625 26.49 -15.43 8.20
CA GLY A 625 25.05 -15.33 7.97
C GLY A 625 24.20 -15.09 9.21
N PHE A 626 24.76 -15.14 10.42
CA PHE A 626 24.00 -14.80 11.64
C PHE A 626 23.63 -13.33 11.67
N PHE A 627 22.38 -13.03 12.08
CA PHE A 627 21.95 -11.69 12.42
C PHE A 627 21.05 -11.69 13.65
N ALA A 628 21.15 -10.66 14.49
CA ALA A 628 20.27 -10.43 15.62
C ALA A 628 20.26 -8.96 16.00
N GLY A 629 19.12 -8.49 16.50
CA GLY A 629 19.04 -7.12 17.03
C GLY A 629 17.64 -6.68 17.41
N PRO A 630 17.55 -5.58 18.20
CA PRO A 630 16.29 -4.96 18.57
C PRO A 630 15.67 -4.19 17.40
N THR A 631 14.33 -4.11 17.43
CA THR A 631 13.52 -3.20 16.61
C THR A 631 12.69 -2.33 17.54
N PHE A 632 12.35 -1.10 17.13
CA PHE A 632 11.56 -0.19 17.95
C PHE A 632 10.65 0.71 17.13
N ASP A 633 9.51 1.10 17.74
CA ASP A 633 8.58 2.11 17.25
C ASP A 633 8.28 3.10 18.37
N VAL A 634 8.31 4.39 18.04
CA VAL A 634 7.89 5.49 18.92
C VAL A 634 6.89 6.33 18.14
N VAL A 635 5.62 6.28 18.54
CA VAL A 635 4.53 6.96 17.84
C VAL A 635 3.87 7.96 18.77
N GLY A 636 3.81 9.22 18.33
CA GLY A 636 3.21 10.33 19.06
C GLY A 636 1.70 10.19 19.24
N ALA A 637 1.14 10.93 20.16
CA ALA A 637 -0.29 11.01 20.36
C ALA A 637 -0.98 11.65 19.15
N ARG A 638 -2.22 11.21 18.90
CA ARG A 638 -3.06 11.61 17.75
C ARG A 638 -4.40 12.13 18.25
N TYR A 639 -5.05 13.01 17.50
CA TYR A 639 -6.47 13.35 17.73
C TYR A 639 -7.36 12.40 16.92
N ALA A 640 -8.51 12.06 17.47
CA ALA A 640 -9.51 11.22 16.81
C ALA A 640 -10.70 12.04 16.32
N ASP A 641 -10.60 13.36 16.34
CA ASP A 641 -11.67 14.24 15.93
C ASP A 641 -11.17 15.58 15.40
N PHE A 642 -11.92 16.20 14.52
CA PHE A 642 -11.63 17.52 13.97
C PHE A 642 -11.68 18.61 15.04
N SER A 643 -12.52 18.45 16.05
CA SER A 643 -12.63 19.37 17.18
C SER A 643 -11.46 19.31 18.17
N ASN A 644 -10.51 18.37 18.01
CA ASN A 644 -9.37 18.13 18.90
C ASN A 644 -9.73 17.89 20.37
N THR A 645 -10.91 17.30 20.62
CA THR A 645 -11.41 17.04 21.98
C THR A 645 -11.03 15.67 22.51
N TYR A 646 -10.78 14.69 21.63
CA TYR A 646 -10.41 13.34 22.01
C TYR A 646 -8.99 12.98 21.54
N ARG A 647 -8.11 12.72 22.50
CA ARG A 647 -6.70 12.40 22.26
C ARG A 647 -6.42 10.91 22.49
N VAL A 648 -5.93 10.23 21.46
CA VAL A 648 -5.39 8.88 21.53
C VAL A 648 -3.94 8.95 22.00
N ALA A 649 -3.58 8.14 23.00
CA ALA A 649 -2.27 8.15 23.63
C ALA A 649 -1.13 7.76 22.68
N ALA A 650 0.05 8.30 22.93
CA ALA A 650 1.30 7.85 22.32
C ALA A 650 1.66 6.43 22.79
N TYR A 651 2.47 5.73 22.00
CA TYR A 651 2.99 4.42 22.38
C TYR A 651 4.44 4.19 21.93
N GLU A 652 5.10 3.29 22.63
CA GLU A 652 6.44 2.84 22.32
C GLU A 652 6.47 1.32 22.32
N LEU A 653 6.99 0.72 21.25
CA LEU A 653 7.11 -0.73 21.12
C LEU A 653 8.56 -1.12 20.96
N LEU A 654 8.93 -2.22 21.58
CA LEU A 654 10.22 -2.87 21.44
C LEU A 654 10.01 -4.26 20.83
N GLY A 655 10.82 -4.63 19.87
CA GLY A 655 10.87 -5.97 19.30
C GLY A 655 12.29 -6.53 19.26
N LEU A 656 12.40 -7.79 18.90
CA LEU A 656 13.68 -8.47 18.72
C LEU A 656 13.59 -9.36 17.49
N ARG A 657 14.62 -9.34 16.65
CA ARG A 657 14.75 -10.24 15.51
C ARG A 657 16.06 -10.97 15.55
N VAL A 658 16.05 -12.24 15.19
CA VAL A 658 17.22 -13.11 15.12
C VAL A 658 17.08 -14.03 13.92
N GLY A 659 18.18 -14.33 13.25
CA GLY A 659 18.14 -15.26 12.13
C GLY A 659 19.51 -15.69 11.65
N PHE A 660 19.44 -16.54 10.65
CA PHE A 660 20.62 -17.07 10.00
C PHE A 660 20.34 -17.20 8.51
N GLU A 661 21.17 -16.59 7.68
CA GLU A 661 21.04 -16.54 6.23
C GLU A 661 22.21 -17.23 5.57
N ARG A 662 21.91 -18.05 4.58
CA ARG A 662 22.85 -18.68 3.66
C ARG A 662 22.35 -18.57 2.23
N GLU A 663 23.19 -18.82 1.29
CA GLU A 663 22.87 -18.76 -0.14
C GLU A 663 21.61 -19.57 -0.49
N ARG A 664 21.47 -20.79 0.06
CA ARG A 664 20.37 -21.72 -0.24
C ARG A 664 19.27 -21.76 0.79
N TRP A 665 19.45 -21.17 1.96
CA TRP A 665 18.41 -21.17 2.98
C TRP A 665 18.57 -20.03 3.97
N GLU A 666 17.45 -19.66 4.56
CA GLU A 666 17.34 -18.64 5.58
C GLU A 666 16.34 -19.09 6.64
N VAL A 667 16.63 -18.81 7.89
CA VAL A 667 15.69 -18.97 9.00
C VAL A 667 15.73 -17.71 9.85
N PHE A 668 14.55 -17.24 10.25
CA PHE A 668 14.46 -16.11 11.17
C PHE A 668 13.37 -16.33 12.22
N GLY A 669 13.51 -15.63 13.33
CA GLY A 669 12.49 -15.45 14.37
C GLY A 669 12.38 -13.96 14.70
N GLU A 670 11.15 -13.51 14.93
CA GLU A 670 10.82 -12.14 15.29
C GLU A 670 9.85 -12.12 16.47
N VAL A 671 10.15 -11.29 17.47
CA VAL A 671 9.24 -10.95 18.57
C VAL A 671 8.84 -9.50 18.40
N ARG A 672 7.54 -9.25 18.23
CA ARG A 672 6.95 -7.92 18.19
C ARG A 672 6.37 -7.56 19.55
N ASN A 673 6.36 -6.27 19.87
CA ASN A 673 5.80 -5.77 21.13
C ASN A 673 6.27 -6.59 22.34
N LEU A 674 7.60 -6.76 22.50
CA LEU A 674 8.25 -7.60 23.52
C LEU A 674 7.76 -7.28 24.95
N LEU A 675 7.43 -6.03 25.23
CA LEU A 675 6.99 -5.56 26.54
C LEU A 675 5.49 -5.70 26.77
N ASP A 676 4.75 -6.27 25.79
CA ASP A 676 3.31 -6.50 25.84
C ASP A 676 2.48 -5.25 26.15
N ARG A 677 2.82 -4.13 25.50
CA ARG A 677 2.11 -2.86 25.67
C ARG A 677 0.75 -2.92 25.03
N GLU A 678 -0.29 -2.58 25.78
CA GLU A 678 -1.61 -2.29 25.23
C GLU A 678 -1.62 -0.89 24.63
N TYR A 679 -2.05 -0.78 23.36
CA TYR A 679 -2.10 0.49 22.65
C TYR A 679 -3.20 0.50 21.59
N VAL A 680 -3.65 1.70 21.24
CA VAL A 680 -4.58 1.89 20.13
C VAL A 680 -3.77 1.97 18.82
N GLY A 681 -3.93 1.00 17.95
CA GLY A 681 -3.30 0.95 16.63
C GLY A 681 -4.00 1.88 15.64
N VAL A 682 -5.26 1.60 15.34
CA VAL A 682 -6.13 2.34 14.42
C VAL A 682 -7.35 2.86 15.17
N PHE A 683 -7.99 3.89 14.66
CA PHE A 683 -9.25 4.42 15.17
C PHE A 683 -10.00 5.18 14.08
N SER A 684 -11.34 5.23 14.18
CA SER A 684 -12.17 6.06 13.31
C SER A 684 -12.10 7.53 13.72
N VAL A 685 -12.27 8.42 12.75
CA VAL A 685 -12.28 9.87 12.96
C VAL A 685 -13.72 10.39 12.97
N LEU A 686 -14.01 11.27 13.92
CA LEU A 686 -15.30 11.92 14.06
C LEU A 686 -15.15 13.45 13.93
N ASP A 687 -16.25 14.15 13.74
CA ASP A 687 -16.31 15.61 13.95
C ASP A 687 -15.96 15.94 15.40
N ARG A 688 -16.61 15.26 16.34
CA ARG A 688 -16.35 15.35 17.78
C ARG A 688 -16.44 13.97 18.44
N ALA A 689 -15.34 13.49 18.99
CA ALA A 689 -15.27 12.22 19.69
C ALA A 689 -15.36 12.38 21.22
N SER A 690 -15.74 11.31 21.89
CA SER A 690 -15.83 11.20 23.34
C SER A 690 -15.41 9.80 23.80
N ALA A 691 -15.28 9.61 25.10
CA ALA A 691 -15.02 8.29 25.67
C ALA A 691 -16.12 7.25 25.39
N GLY A 692 -17.33 7.71 25.09
CA GLY A 692 -18.47 6.87 24.68
C GLY A 692 -18.49 6.51 23.21
N SER A 693 -17.66 7.16 22.37
CA SER A 693 -17.58 6.88 20.94
C SER A 693 -16.84 5.54 20.71
N ALA A 694 -17.46 4.64 19.95
CA ALA A 694 -16.86 3.35 19.58
C ALA A 694 -15.96 3.56 18.35
N ILE A 695 -14.72 3.95 18.59
CA ILE A 695 -13.75 4.32 17.55
C ILE A 695 -12.37 3.62 17.68
N LEU A 696 -12.10 2.95 18.81
CA LEU A 696 -10.75 2.46 19.12
C LEU A 696 -10.56 1.02 18.66
N GLN A 697 -9.41 0.73 18.05
CA GLN A 697 -8.98 -0.62 17.68
C GLN A 697 -7.59 -0.88 18.27
N ALA A 698 -7.45 -2.02 18.96
CA ALA A 698 -6.19 -2.41 19.58
C ALA A 698 -5.11 -2.66 18.52
N GLY A 699 -3.88 -2.28 18.86
CA GLY A 699 -2.70 -2.74 18.15
C GLY A 699 -2.29 -4.15 18.58
N GLU A 700 -1.35 -4.74 17.86
CA GLU A 700 -0.88 -6.11 18.05
C GLU A 700 -0.25 -6.31 19.44
N PRO A 701 -0.68 -7.31 20.25
CA PRO A 701 -0.02 -7.68 21.51
C PRO A 701 1.36 -8.28 21.26
N ARG A 702 2.06 -8.70 22.34
CA ARG A 702 3.30 -9.45 22.16
C ARG A 702 3.08 -10.68 21.29
N SER A 703 3.77 -10.72 20.16
CA SER A 703 3.64 -11.77 19.17
C SER A 703 4.99 -12.33 18.75
N VAL A 704 5.03 -13.59 18.41
CA VAL A 704 6.25 -14.30 17.98
C VAL A 704 5.99 -14.92 16.61
N TYR A 705 6.91 -14.70 15.70
CA TYR A 705 6.88 -15.24 14.33
C TYR A 705 8.19 -15.92 13.98
N ALA A 706 8.12 -16.92 13.12
CA ALA A 706 9.28 -17.59 12.56
C ALA A 706 9.07 -17.89 11.08
N GLY A 707 10.15 -17.88 10.32
CA GLY A 707 10.12 -18.21 8.89
C GLY A 707 11.33 -19.05 8.49
N LEU A 708 11.11 -19.93 7.52
CA LEU A 708 12.14 -20.71 6.82
C LEU A 708 11.99 -20.47 5.31
N ARG A 709 13.07 -20.10 4.67
CA ARG A 709 13.15 -19.95 3.20
C ARG A 709 14.20 -20.89 2.65
N LEU A 710 13.86 -21.58 1.59
CA LEU A 710 14.74 -22.48 0.83
C LEU A 710 14.85 -21.98 -0.61
N ARG A 711 16.06 -21.89 -1.14
CA ARG A 711 16.36 -21.48 -2.53
C ARG A 711 17.08 -22.62 -3.25
N PHE A 712 16.62 -22.98 -4.46
CA PHE A 712 17.13 -24.09 -5.26
C PHE A 712 17.66 -23.61 -6.61
#